data_1d07a75f3e53616c34b2b845468cf31b
#
_entry.id   1d07a75f3e53616c34b2b845468cf31b
#
_cell.length_a   1.000
_cell.length_b   1.000
_cell.length_c   1.000
_cell.angle_alpha   90.00
_cell.angle_beta   90.00
_cell.angle_gamma   90.00
#
_symmetry.space_group_name_H-M   'P 1'
#
loop_
_entity.id
_entity.type
_entity.pdbx_description
1 polymer ?
#
loop_
_entity_poly.entity_id
_entity_poly.type
_entity_poly.pdbx_seq_one_letter_code
_entity_poly.pdbx_strand_id
1 'polypeptide(L)'
;MNPSLDSLSCASAPSGMIRSMNRIITAIIVGSFLIWGLSAIRSIVRSPLESSSPSWKQVPFSKILPIALSEPSVLIKGLLIVGVAVAVPLAIFALLRRLEGFFDADAIYEARFLDSVDMKYVDVAIAASASLSLFLELALIRWQSSVVEFLAFYKNFSLLACFAGLGLGYALANRSRIPLLFVTPLLAWQFVFMMVLRLNPVMIQVIPFREELTMGIPASGWAMKSLFLYILLTIIFLITALTFLPVGQLCGRLMERRSKLRSYGLNLIGSLVGVVLMLLASFFWTPPLVWFALCFLGILVFSVRRTVSLYTSIACALIAAMVLAWWPVDRLWNRVYSPYQLLEIGTSEENGLTLIRAAGHYYQRIHDFSRPGLTPAESRVRAYYDLPYKGHAMLNDVAVVGAGTGNDVAAALRAGASQVDAIEIDPAILLAGKMDHPEKPYNSPRTHAIVNDARSFFRTADRKYDLIVYGLLDSHTLLSHGSGVRLDSFVYTVEGLREARSRLKPNGALSLSFSVMAPNLGRKIYLMLQDVFDGRPPICIQADYDGAIIFLESNDPNASLSTALAMESGFTDRTAAFANPALQASLSTDDWPFFYMPRRVYPVSYLIMVLQILILALIFGRNFLDETPKFSHLSFFFLGAGFMLIETKGITEIGLTFGNTWQVIGVVIAAVLIMAFFGNCAVSWLNIRRPLAPYMLLWAALAIGYFIARSGGFGSTPLGRLETVIVLTCPLFFSGIVFSTQLTAEGNISGMMATNLLGAICGGLLEYNPMYFGFRWLYLAATVCYLLAFLSNLTIRRQETEQPDTAPAPSAQAAGAGDR
;
A
#
# COMPACT_ATOMS: atom_id res chain seq x y z
N MET A 1 21.38 -9.37 -43.68
CA MET A 1 20.59 -10.26 -44.52
C MET A 1 19.13 -10.10 -44.06
N ASN A 2 18.31 -9.43 -44.87
CA ASN A 2 16.88 -9.27 -44.66
C ASN A 2 16.17 -10.54 -45.19
N PRO A 3 15.45 -11.28 -44.35
CA PRO A 3 14.54 -12.29 -44.90
C PRO A 3 13.29 -11.57 -45.41
N SER A 4 12.97 -11.82 -46.66
CA SER A 4 11.83 -11.27 -47.40
C SER A 4 10.51 -11.41 -46.65
N LEU A 5 9.71 -10.37 -46.70
CA LEU A 5 8.36 -10.23 -46.14
C LEU A 5 7.31 -11.22 -46.68
N ASP A 6 7.65 -12.02 -47.66
CA ASP A 6 6.69 -12.85 -48.43
C ASP A 6 6.37 -14.24 -47.83
N SER A 7 7.00 -14.62 -46.66
CA SER A 7 6.69 -15.93 -46.05
C SER A 7 5.70 -15.86 -44.86
N LEU A 8 5.06 -14.71 -44.62
CA LEU A 8 4.13 -14.49 -43.49
C LEU A 8 2.63 -14.68 -43.84
N SER A 9 2.30 -15.20 -45.00
CA SER A 9 0.89 -15.35 -45.46
C SER A 9 0.16 -16.59 -44.96
N CYS A 10 0.73 -17.45 -44.13
CA CYS A 10 -0.06 -18.41 -43.35
C CYS A 10 -0.50 -17.75 -42.05
N ALA A 11 -1.59 -16.97 -42.09
CA ALA A 11 -2.29 -16.47 -40.92
C ALA A 11 -2.92 -17.66 -40.18
N SER A 12 -2.17 -18.25 -39.26
CA SER A 12 -2.76 -19.07 -38.21
C SER A 12 -3.80 -18.20 -37.48
N ALA A 13 -4.98 -18.71 -37.16
CA ALA A 13 -6.00 -17.99 -36.40
C ALA A 13 -5.36 -17.38 -35.11
N PRO A 14 -5.68 -16.11 -34.78
CA PRO A 14 -5.08 -15.45 -33.60
C PRO A 14 -5.22 -16.31 -32.36
N SER A 15 -4.17 -16.34 -31.54
CA SER A 15 -4.14 -17.16 -30.32
C SER A 15 -5.34 -16.84 -29.42
N GLY A 16 -5.98 -17.88 -28.87
CA GLY A 16 -7.15 -17.69 -27.98
C GLY A 16 -6.88 -16.75 -26.84
N MET A 17 -5.63 -16.62 -26.44
CA MET A 17 -5.16 -15.78 -25.38
C MET A 17 -5.19 -14.27 -25.69
N ILE A 18 -4.70 -13.85 -26.86
CA ILE A 18 -4.78 -12.44 -27.27
C ILE A 18 -6.24 -12.02 -27.40
N ARG A 19 -7.11 -12.91 -27.87
CA ARG A 19 -8.56 -12.66 -27.89
C ARG A 19 -9.12 -12.48 -26.46
N SER A 20 -8.74 -13.34 -25.53
CA SER A 20 -9.17 -13.22 -24.12
C SER A 20 -8.67 -11.91 -23.51
N MET A 21 -7.42 -11.56 -23.74
CA MET A 21 -6.84 -10.30 -23.27
C MET A 21 -7.55 -9.08 -23.88
N ASN A 22 -7.79 -9.06 -25.18
CA ASN A 22 -8.53 -7.99 -25.85
C ASN A 22 -9.95 -7.84 -25.32
N ARG A 23 -10.66 -8.95 -24.99
CA ARG A 23 -11.99 -8.91 -24.36
C ARG A 23 -11.93 -8.26 -22.98
N ILE A 24 -10.95 -8.61 -22.15
CA ILE A 24 -10.79 -8.04 -20.81
C ILE A 24 -10.42 -6.56 -20.91
N ILE A 25 -9.48 -6.18 -21.79
CA ILE A 25 -9.12 -4.78 -22.03
C ILE A 25 -10.35 -3.99 -22.50
N THR A 26 -11.16 -4.55 -23.40
CA THR A 26 -12.39 -3.92 -23.84
C THR A 26 -13.39 -3.73 -22.70
N ALA A 27 -13.58 -4.75 -21.84
CA ALA A 27 -14.46 -4.63 -20.67
C ALA A 27 -13.98 -3.54 -19.70
N ILE A 28 -12.67 -3.41 -19.49
CA ILE A 28 -12.05 -2.34 -18.69
C ILE A 28 -12.35 -0.97 -19.29
N ILE A 29 -12.17 -0.82 -20.61
CA ILE A 29 -12.39 0.44 -21.31
C ILE A 29 -13.87 0.82 -21.27
N VAL A 30 -14.77 -0.12 -21.54
CA VAL A 30 -16.23 0.10 -21.40
C VAL A 30 -16.58 0.54 -19.99
N GLY A 31 -16.10 -0.18 -18.96
CA GLY A 31 -16.31 0.18 -17.56
C GLY A 31 -15.79 1.58 -17.22
N SER A 32 -14.58 1.93 -17.69
CA SER A 32 -13.98 3.25 -17.48
C SER A 32 -14.81 4.38 -18.11
N PHE A 33 -15.27 4.17 -19.34
CA PHE A 33 -16.10 5.17 -20.03
C PHE A 33 -17.52 5.26 -19.47
N LEU A 34 -18.10 4.17 -18.96
CA LEU A 34 -19.37 4.21 -18.24
C LEU A 34 -19.24 5.03 -16.95
N ILE A 35 -18.18 4.82 -16.18
CA ILE A 35 -17.88 5.59 -14.97
C ILE A 35 -17.72 7.08 -15.32
N TRP A 36 -16.90 7.38 -16.33
CA TRP A 36 -16.70 8.75 -16.79
C TRP A 36 -18.03 9.39 -17.27
N GLY A 37 -18.80 8.69 -18.11
CA GLY A 37 -20.07 9.15 -18.65
C GLY A 37 -21.10 9.47 -17.56
N LEU A 38 -21.31 8.55 -16.62
CA LEU A 38 -22.20 8.76 -15.47
C LEU A 38 -21.79 9.96 -14.63
N SER A 39 -20.52 10.14 -14.41
CA SER A 39 -19.99 11.26 -13.65
C SER A 39 -20.15 12.58 -14.39
N ALA A 40 -19.83 12.62 -15.67
CA ALA A 40 -19.96 13.82 -16.49
C ALA A 40 -21.42 14.27 -16.62
N ILE A 41 -22.36 13.30 -16.79
CA ILE A 41 -23.81 13.59 -16.80
C ILE A 41 -24.22 14.18 -15.46
N ARG A 42 -23.81 13.59 -14.34
CA ARG A 42 -24.13 14.10 -13.02
C ARG A 42 -23.62 15.52 -12.81
N SER A 43 -22.40 15.82 -13.26
CA SER A 43 -21.80 17.16 -13.18
C SER A 43 -22.60 18.17 -14.00
N ILE A 44 -22.94 17.86 -15.25
CA ILE A 44 -23.69 18.76 -16.16
C ILE A 44 -25.10 19.01 -15.63
N VAL A 45 -25.74 18.02 -15.03
CA VAL A 45 -27.09 18.14 -14.44
C VAL A 45 -27.07 19.00 -13.18
N ARG A 46 -26.04 18.90 -12.34
CA ARG A 46 -25.98 19.62 -11.06
C ARG A 46 -25.39 21.03 -11.14
N SER A 47 -24.33 21.20 -11.91
CA SER A 47 -23.57 22.48 -11.95
C SER A 47 -24.43 23.74 -12.19
N PRO A 48 -25.38 23.78 -13.14
CA PRO A 48 -26.21 24.97 -13.36
C PRO A 48 -27.13 25.27 -12.18
N LEU A 49 -27.61 24.25 -11.46
CA LEU A 49 -28.56 24.40 -10.36
C LEU A 49 -27.86 24.79 -9.06
N GLU A 50 -26.70 24.18 -8.80
CA GLU A 50 -25.87 24.48 -7.62
C GLU A 50 -25.31 25.92 -7.68
N SER A 51 -25.04 26.45 -8.88
CA SER A 51 -24.61 27.82 -9.07
C SER A 51 -25.74 28.85 -8.84
N SER A 52 -27.01 28.44 -9.02
CA SER A 52 -28.17 29.29 -8.78
C SER A 52 -28.60 29.31 -7.30
N SER A 53 -28.41 28.24 -6.55
CA SER A 53 -28.68 28.19 -5.10
C SER A 53 -27.99 27.00 -4.41
N PRO A 54 -27.26 27.21 -3.30
CA PRO A 54 -26.61 26.14 -2.54
C PRO A 54 -27.55 25.08 -1.97
N SER A 55 -28.86 25.38 -1.83
CA SER A 55 -29.87 24.45 -1.34
C SER A 55 -30.04 23.19 -2.22
N TRP A 56 -29.72 23.30 -3.51
CA TRP A 56 -29.79 22.16 -4.45
C TRP A 56 -28.80 21.03 -4.15
N LYS A 57 -27.74 21.30 -3.37
CA LYS A 57 -26.80 20.25 -2.94
C LYS A 57 -27.47 19.13 -2.13
N GLN A 58 -28.55 19.45 -1.43
CA GLN A 58 -29.28 18.48 -0.58
C GLN A 58 -30.38 17.72 -1.32
N VAL A 59 -30.74 18.15 -2.55
CA VAL A 59 -31.84 17.52 -3.30
C VAL A 59 -31.36 16.21 -3.97
N PRO A 60 -32.12 15.10 -3.84
CA PRO A 60 -31.78 13.84 -4.50
C PRO A 60 -31.69 13.97 -6.02
N PHE A 61 -30.69 13.32 -6.62
CA PHE A 61 -30.44 13.38 -8.07
C PHE A 61 -31.65 12.96 -8.91
N SER A 62 -32.42 11.99 -8.45
CA SER A 62 -33.67 11.54 -9.12
C SER A 62 -34.72 12.62 -9.27
N LYS A 63 -34.73 13.64 -8.39
CA LYS A 63 -35.66 14.78 -8.49
C LYS A 63 -35.09 15.90 -9.38
N ILE A 64 -33.79 16.01 -9.48
CA ILE A 64 -33.10 17.03 -10.29
C ILE A 64 -33.07 16.65 -11.77
N LEU A 65 -32.88 15.37 -12.07
CA LEU A 65 -32.72 14.87 -13.43
C LEU A 65 -33.85 15.25 -14.40
N PRO A 66 -35.15 15.10 -14.06
CA PRO A 66 -36.24 15.51 -14.96
C PRO A 66 -36.22 17.01 -15.28
N ILE A 67 -35.89 17.83 -14.27
CA ILE A 67 -35.85 19.31 -14.41
C ILE A 67 -34.67 19.70 -15.32
N ALA A 68 -33.52 19.10 -15.15
CA ALA A 68 -32.34 19.37 -15.96
C ALA A 68 -32.50 18.89 -17.42
N LEU A 69 -33.16 17.74 -17.65
CA LEU A 69 -33.43 17.24 -18.98
C LEU A 69 -34.47 18.06 -19.78
N SER A 70 -35.21 18.92 -19.12
CA SER A 70 -36.09 19.88 -19.82
C SER A 70 -35.33 21.02 -20.47
N GLU A 71 -34.04 21.24 -20.10
CA GLU A 71 -33.18 22.22 -20.74
C GLU A 71 -32.45 21.62 -21.96
N PRO A 72 -32.65 22.18 -23.19
CA PRO A 72 -32.06 21.66 -24.43
C PRO A 72 -30.54 21.58 -24.38
N SER A 73 -29.89 22.52 -23.71
CA SER A 73 -28.41 22.52 -23.56
C SER A 73 -27.88 21.37 -22.75
N VAL A 74 -28.56 20.95 -21.69
CA VAL A 74 -28.21 19.83 -20.82
C VAL A 74 -28.45 18.52 -21.55
N LEU A 75 -29.57 18.44 -22.29
CA LEU A 75 -29.92 17.27 -23.08
C LEU A 75 -28.88 16.99 -24.18
N ILE A 76 -28.49 18.01 -24.95
CA ILE A 76 -27.50 17.91 -26.03
C ILE A 76 -26.13 17.46 -25.44
N LYS A 77 -25.67 18.08 -24.36
CA LYS A 77 -24.42 17.72 -23.69
C LYS A 77 -24.49 16.28 -23.15
N GLY A 78 -25.62 15.89 -22.57
CA GLY A 78 -25.85 14.53 -22.08
C GLY A 78 -25.79 13.49 -23.20
N LEU A 79 -26.46 13.74 -24.33
CA LEU A 79 -26.42 12.87 -25.52
C LEU A 79 -25.02 12.75 -26.11
N LEU A 80 -24.27 13.85 -26.15
CA LEU A 80 -22.89 13.85 -26.62
C LEU A 80 -21.98 12.99 -25.72
N ILE A 81 -22.13 13.11 -24.40
CA ILE A 81 -21.38 12.28 -23.44
C ILE A 81 -21.71 10.80 -23.61
N VAL A 82 -23.01 10.44 -23.73
CA VAL A 82 -23.42 9.06 -23.97
C VAL A 82 -22.87 8.56 -25.30
N GLY A 83 -22.94 9.40 -26.34
CA GLY A 83 -22.35 9.09 -27.64
C GLY A 83 -20.86 8.77 -27.56
N VAL A 84 -20.09 9.59 -26.88
CA VAL A 84 -18.65 9.37 -26.65
C VAL A 84 -18.42 8.12 -25.81
N ALA A 85 -19.19 7.94 -24.72
CA ALA A 85 -19.06 6.79 -23.82
C ALA A 85 -19.35 5.44 -24.50
N VAL A 86 -20.08 5.45 -25.60
CA VAL A 86 -20.36 4.23 -26.41
C VAL A 86 -19.44 4.14 -27.62
N ALA A 87 -19.28 5.22 -28.38
CA ALA A 87 -18.54 5.19 -29.65
C ALA A 87 -17.05 4.93 -29.45
N VAL A 88 -16.41 5.51 -28.42
CA VAL A 88 -14.98 5.34 -28.18
C VAL A 88 -14.64 3.90 -27.78
N PRO A 89 -15.32 3.24 -26.82
CA PRO A 89 -15.09 1.83 -26.51
C PRO A 89 -15.30 0.92 -27.72
N LEU A 90 -16.33 1.16 -28.52
CA LEU A 90 -16.60 0.38 -29.74
C LEU A 90 -15.49 0.54 -30.78
N ALA A 91 -15.01 1.79 -30.97
CA ALA A 91 -13.88 2.05 -31.88
C ALA A 91 -12.60 1.36 -31.42
N ILE A 92 -12.30 1.42 -30.10
CA ILE A 92 -11.14 0.75 -29.52
C ILE A 92 -11.29 -0.78 -29.64
N PHE A 93 -12.46 -1.34 -29.37
CA PHE A 93 -12.72 -2.76 -29.58
C PHE A 93 -12.48 -3.19 -31.03
N ALA A 94 -13.02 -2.43 -31.98
CA ALA A 94 -12.82 -2.71 -33.41
C ALA A 94 -11.32 -2.62 -33.80
N LEU A 95 -10.60 -1.65 -33.24
CA LEU A 95 -9.15 -1.48 -33.44
C LEU A 95 -8.38 -2.66 -32.84
N LEU A 96 -8.62 -3.02 -31.59
CA LEU A 96 -7.95 -4.16 -30.94
C LEU A 96 -8.18 -5.45 -31.70
N ARG A 97 -9.41 -5.67 -32.19
CA ARG A 97 -9.76 -6.84 -33.00
C ARG A 97 -9.00 -6.87 -34.35
N ARG A 98 -8.83 -5.71 -34.99
CA ARG A 98 -8.03 -5.59 -36.21
C ARG A 98 -6.55 -5.85 -36.00
N LEU A 99 -6.06 -5.49 -34.81
CA LEU A 99 -4.65 -5.61 -34.42
C LEU A 99 -4.31 -6.97 -33.80
N GLU A 100 -5.26 -7.92 -33.66
CA GLU A 100 -4.98 -9.24 -33.06
C GLU A 100 -3.81 -9.95 -33.74
N GLY A 101 -3.81 -10.02 -35.08
CA GLY A 101 -2.74 -10.64 -35.85
C GLY A 101 -1.38 -9.93 -35.69
N PHE A 102 -1.41 -8.60 -35.54
CA PHE A 102 -0.20 -7.83 -35.25
C PHE A 102 0.37 -8.16 -33.87
N PHE A 103 -0.47 -8.24 -32.82
CA PHE A 103 -0.02 -8.59 -31.47
C PHE A 103 0.52 -10.03 -31.39
N ASP A 104 -0.10 -10.98 -32.09
CA ASP A 104 0.42 -12.34 -32.18
C ASP A 104 1.80 -12.39 -32.86
N ALA A 105 1.95 -11.67 -33.98
CA ALA A 105 3.23 -11.58 -34.68
C ALA A 105 4.32 -10.90 -33.81
N ASP A 106 3.94 -9.88 -33.06
CA ASP A 106 4.83 -9.16 -32.14
C ASP A 106 5.30 -10.07 -31.00
N ALA A 107 4.36 -10.80 -30.39
CA ALA A 107 4.64 -11.76 -29.34
C ALA A 107 5.58 -12.90 -29.81
N ILE A 108 5.39 -13.40 -31.03
CA ILE A 108 6.28 -14.41 -31.62
C ILE A 108 7.68 -13.85 -31.85
N TYR A 109 7.75 -12.64 -32.37
CA TYR A 109 9.02 -11.96 -32.60
C TYR A 109 9.80 -11.72 -31.31
N GLU A 110 9.14 -11.19 -30.27
CA GLU A 110 9.72 -10.96 -28.95
C GLU A 110 10.22 -12.27 -28.33
N ALA A 111 9.42 -13.32 -28.41
CA ALA A 111 9.80 -14.63 -27.89
C ALA A 111 11.08 -15.18 -28.60
N ARG A 112 11.15 -15.07 -29.93
CA ARG A 112 12.36 -15.49 -30.69
C ARG A 112 13.57 -14.66 -30.32
N PHE A 113 13.37 -13.35 -30.09
CA PHE A 113 14.44 -12.48 -29.65
C PHE A 113 14.98 -12.91 -28.28
N LEU A 114 14.10 -13.11 -27.29
CA LEU A 114 14.49 -13.55 -25.96
C LEU A 114 15.21 -14.91 -25.98
N ASP A 115 14.78 -15.83 -26.85
CA ASP A 115 15.44 -17.13 -27.04
C ASP A 115 16.82 -17.00 -27.73
N SER A 116 17.01 -15.94 -28.52
CA SER A 116 18.27 -15.68 -29.25
C SER A 116 19.31 -14.89 -28.43
N VAL A 117 18.97 -14.39 -27.25
CA VAL A 117 19.91 -13.67 -26.36
C VAL A 117 21.10 -14.58 -26.06
N ASP A 118 22.31 -14.08 -26.32
CA ASP A 118 23.53 -14.83 -26.05
C ASP A 118 23.61 -15.20 -24.55
N MET A 119 24.04 -16.42 -24.28
CA MET A 119 24.13 -16.98 -22.93
C MET A 119 24.94 -16.10 -21.96
N LYS A 120 25.92 -15.34 -22.44
CA LYS A 120 26.70 -14.40 -21.63
C LYS A 120 25.89 -13.23 -21.08
N TYR A 121 24.77 -12.85 -21.72
CA TYR A 121 23.91 -11.75 -21.29
C TYR A 121 22.65 -12.22 -20.55
N VAL A 122 22.35 -13.51 -20.53
CA VAL A 122 21.13 -14.04 -19.90
C VAL A 122 21.09 -13.73 -18.40
N ASP A 123 22.22 -13.81 -17.71
CA ASP A 123 22.28 -13.52 -16.28
C ASP A 123 21.90 -12.06 -15.96
N VAL A 124 22.45 -11.14 -16.77
CA VAL A 124 22.13 -9.70 -16.66
C VAL A 124 20.68 -9.45 -17.05
N ALA A 125 20.15 -10.15 -18.06
CA ALA A 125 18.76 -10.00 -18.50
C ALA A 125 17.79 -10.50 -17.42
N ILE A 126 18.08 -11.60 -16.71
CA ILE A 126 17.28 -12.10 -15.57
C ILE A 126 17.28 -11.04 -14.46
N ALA A 127 18.45 -10.55 -14.06
CA ALA A 127 18.53 -9.55 -12.99
C ALA A 127 17.85 -8.23 -13.39
N ALA A 128 18.00 -7.78 -14.63
CA ALA A 128 17.38 -6.55 -15.13
C ALA A 128 15.84 -6.66 -15.20
N SER A 129 15.31 -7.80 -15.66
CA SER A 129 13.86 -8.02 -15.73
C SER A 129 13.24 -8.10 -14.32
N ALA A 130 13.92 -8.74 -13.37
CA ALA A 130 13.48 -8.79 -11.97
C ALA A 130 13.55 -7.41 -11.30
N SER A 131 14.61 -6.64 -11.57
CA SER A 131 14.73 -5.26 -11.10
C SER A 131 13.60 -4.37 -11.64
N LEU A 132 13.33 -4.46 -12.95
CA LEU A 132 12.22 -3.75 -13.58
C LEU A 132 10.88 -4.15 -12.94
N SER A 133 10.65 -5.45 -12.74
CA SER A 133 9.41 -5.96 -12.15
C SER A 133 9.15 -5.38 -10.77
N LEU A 134 10.10 -5.49 -9.85
CA LEU A 134 9.90 -5.03 -8.47
C LEU A 134 9.95 -3.49 -8.34
N PHE A 135 10.79 -2.83 -9.14
CA PHE A 135 10.80 -1.36 -9.17
C PHE A 135 9.46 -0.80 -9.69
N LEU A 136 8.90 -1.35 -10.77
CA LEU A 136 7.58 -0.97 -11.30
C LEU A 136 6.48 -1.24 -10.28
N GLU A 137 6.53 -2.37 -9.58
CA GLU A 137 5.59 -2.74 -8.53
C GLU A 137 5.58 -1.69 -7.41
N LEU A 138 6.72 -1.41 -6.82
CA LEU A 138 6.85 -0.43 -5.74
C LEU A 138 6.46 0.99 -6.19
N ALA A 139 6.88 1.39 -7.41
CA ALA A 139 6.53 2.68 -7.98
C ALA A 139 5.01 2.82 -8.19
N LEU A 140 4.36 1.77 -8.70
CA LEU A 140 2.92 1.80 -8.98
C LEU A 140 2.09 1.80 -7.70
N ILE A 141 2.41 0.93 -6.73
CA ILE A 141 1.72 0.88 -5.44
C ILE A 141 1.84 2.22 -4.72
N ARG A 142 3.05 2.79 -4.67
CA ARG A 142 3.29 4.09 -4.04
C ARG A 142 2.54 5.21 -4.75
N TRP A 143 2.57 5.25 -6.07
CA TRP A 143 1.87 6.28 -6.84
C TRP A 143 0.36 6.17 -6.65
N GLN A 144 -0.24 4.98 -6.81
CA GLN A 144 -1.67 4.76 -6.63
C GLN A 144 -2.14 5.21 -5.24
N SER A 145 -1.40 4.85 -4.19
CA SER A 145 -1.75 5.22 -2.81
C SER A 145 -1.56 6.71 -2.51
N SER A 146 -0.71 7.41 -3.26
CA SER A 146 -0.49 8.85 -3.08
C SER A 146 -1.49 9.73 -3.79
N VAL A 147 -2.16 9.23 -4.84
CA VAL A 147 -3.07 10.03 -5.66
C VAL A 147 -4.54 9.73 -5.40
N VAL A 148 -4.86 8.57 -4.85
CA VAL A 148 -6.23 8.17 -4.52
C VAL A 148 -6.27 7.60 -3.11
N GLU A 149 -6.91 8.33 -2.21
CA GLU A 149 -6.94 8.06 -0.77
C GLU A 149 -7.44 6.65 -0.43
N PHE A 150 -8.52 6.16 -1.05
CA PHE A 150 -9.01 4.82 -0.75
C PHE A 150 -8.02 3.71 -1.10
N LEU A 151 -7.14 3.90 -2.09
CA LEU A 151 -6.06 2.94 -2.38
C LEU A 151 -4.96 2.98 -1.31
N ALA A 152 -4.84 4.08 -0.57
CA ALA A 152 -3.96 4.12 0.60
C ALA A 152 -4.46 3.19 1.72
N PHE A 153 -5.77 2.96 1.83
CA PHE A 153 -6.34 2.03 2.83
C PHE A 153 -6.36 0.57 2.35
N TYR A 154 -6.46 0.35 1.04
CA TYR A 154 -6.45 -0.98 0.43
C TYR A 154 -5.13 -1.24 -0.31
N LYS A 155 -3.98 -0.92 0.30
CA LYS A 155 -2.65 -1.11 -0.34
C LYS A 155 -2.39 -2.54 -0.78
N ASN A 156 -2.81 -3.53 0.02
CA ASN A 156 -2.71 -4.94 -0.36
C ASN A 156 -3.42 -5.23 -1.67
N PHE A 157 -4.45 -4.49 -2.00
CA PHE A 157 -5.18 -4.67 -3.24
C PHE A 157 -4.30 -4.43 -4.48
N SER A 158 -3.51 -3.34 -4.48
CA SER A 158 -2.56 -3.06 -5.55
C SER A 158 -1.44 -4.10 -5.61
N LEU A 159 -0.91 -4.51 -4.46
CA LEU A 159 0.10 -5.58 -4.34
C LEU A 159 -0.41 -6.91 -4.90
N LEU A 160 -1.61 -7.33 -4.48
CA LEU A 160 -2.22 -8.58 -4.94
C LEU A 160 -2.53 -8.55 -6.44
N ALA A 161 -2.87 -7.38 -7.00
CA ALA A 161 -3.04 -7.21 -8.44
C ALA A 161 -1.71 -7.40 -9.20
N CYS A 162 -0.59 -6.85 -8.67
CA CYS A 162 0.75 -7.07 -9.22
C CYS A 162 1.11 -8.57 -9.18
N PHE A 163 0.91 -9.23 -8.06
CA PHE A 163 1.17 -10.66 -7.91
C PHE A 163 0.30 -11.52 -8.81
N ALA A 164 -0.98 -11.17 -8.99
CA ALA A 164 -1.86 -11.87 -9.92
C ALA A 164 -1.35 -11.77 -11.35
N GLY A 165 -0.92 -10.59 -11.78
CA GLY A 165 -0.34 -10.38 -13.10
C GLY A 165 0.99 -11.11 -13.29
N LEU A 166 1.92 -10.96 -12.35
CA LEU A 166 3.22 -11.62 -12.38
C LEU A 166 3.07 -13.15 -12.34
N GLY A 167 2.26 -13.68 -11.41
CA GLY A 167 2.02 -15.12 -11.28
C GLY A 167 1.43 -15.73 -12.54
N LEU A 168 0.46 -15.05 -13.14
CA LEU A 168 -0.12 -15.47 -14.40
C LEU A 168 0.91 -15.40 -15.54
N GLY A 169 1.72 -14.34 -15.59
CA GLY A 169 2.82 -14.20 -16.53
C GLY A 169 3.84 -15.34 -16.44
N TYR A 170 4.25 -15.69 -15.21
CA TYR A 170 5.11 -16.85 -14.98
C TYR A 170 4.46 -18.17 -15.46
N ALA A 171 3.18 -18.38 -15.16
CA ALA A 171 2.46 -19.58 -15.60
C ALA A 171 2.43 -19.74 -17.14
N LEU A 172 2.45 -18.61 -17.83
CA LEU A 172 2.38 -18.53 -19.30
C LEU A 172 3.76 -18.46 -19.98
N ALA A 173 4.86 -18.45 -19.25
CA ALA A 173 6.20 -18.22 -19.78
C ALA A 173 6.57 -19.17 -20.93
N ASN A 174 6.19 -20.45 -20.86
CA ASN A 174 6.54 -21.47 -21.84
C ASN A 174 5.40 -21.79 -22.85
N ARG A 175 4.15 -21.37 -22.58
CA ARG A 175 2.98 -21.81 -23.35
C ARG A 175 2.39 -20.73 -24.23
N SER A 176 2.36 -19.51 -23.75
CA SER A 176 1.68 -18.41 -24.39
C SER A 176 2.62 -17.25 -24.62
N ARG A 177 2.28 -16.41 -25.58
CA ARG A 177 3.11 -15.31 -26.00
C ARG A 177 2.28 -14.04 -25.90
N ILE A 178 2.62 -13.16 -24.97
CA ILE A 178 1.99 -11.86 -24.79
C ILE A 178 3.07 -10.81 -24.95
N PRO A 179 2.93 -9.86 -25.91
CA PRO A 179 3.98 -8.88 -26.14
C PRO A 179 4.10 -7.88 -24.99
N LEU A 180 5.33 -7.55 -24.65
CA LEU A 180 5.68 -6.53 -23.64
C LEU A 180 5.12 -5.15 -24.02
N LEU A 181 4.79 -4.97 -25.30
CA LEU A 181 4.12 -3.79 -25.84
C LEU A 181 2.87 -3.38 -25.05
N PHE A 182 2.12 -4.32 -24.44
CA PHE A 182 0.92 -3.99 -23.69
C PHE A 182 1.17 -3.19 -22.40
N VAL A 183 2.36 -3.27 -21.82
CA VAL A 183 2.68 -2.62 -20.54
C VAL A 183 2.53 -1.09 -20.64
N THR A 184 3.10 -0.47 -21.66
CA THR A 184 3.12 1.00 -21.79
C THR A 184 1.74 1.61 -22.07
N PRO A 185 0.89 1.06 -22.97
CA PRO A 185 -0.48 1.53 -23.14
C PRO A 185 -1.36 1.35 -21.91
N LEU A 186 -1.21 0.22 -21.18
CA LEU A 186 -1.99 -0.02 -19.97
C LEU A 186 -1.60 0.94 -18.85
N LEU A 187 -0.32 1.23 -18.66
CA LEU A 187 0.14 2.26 -17.72
C LEU A 187 -0.37 3.64 -18.11
N ALA A 188 -0.23 4.03 -19.39
CA ALA A 188 -0.74 5.31 -19.87
C ALA A 188 -2.27 5.43 -19.65
N TRP A 189 -3.01 4.36 -19.96
CA TRP A 189 -4.45 4.30 -19.68
C TRP A 189 -4.76 4.47 -18.20
N GLN A 190 -4.03 3.78 -17.33
CA GLN A 190 -4.21 3.87 -15.89
C GLN A 190 -3.98 5.30 -15.38
N PHE A 191 -2.93 5.97 -15.86
CA PHE A 191 -2.64 7.35 -15.47
C PHE A 191 -3.72 8.32 -15.95
N VAL A 192 -4.16 8.20 -17.20
CA VAL A 192 -5.28 8.99 -17.74
C VAL A 192 -6.56 8.73 -16.95
N PHE A 193 -6.87 7.47 -16.65
CA PHE A 193 -8.05 7.09 -15.89
C PHE A 193 -8.05 7.70 -14.49
N MET A 194 -6.94 7.60 -13.76
CA MET A 194 -6.78 8.19 -12.44
C MET A 194 -6.84 9.73 -12.49
N MET A 195 -6.26 10.35 -13.53
CA MET A 195 -6.36 11.80 -13.75
C MET A 195 -7.81 12.24 -13.94
N VAL A 196 -8.58 11.54 -14.76
CA VAL A 196 -10.01 11.83 -14.98
C VAL A 196 -10.81 11.70 -13.69
N LEU A 197 -10.52 10.68 -12.87
CA LEU A 197 -11.15 10.55 -11.55
C LEU A 197 -10.81 11.73 -10.65
N ARG A 198 -9.57 12.19 -10.66
CA ARG A 198 -9.12 13.32 -9.85
C ARG A 198 -9.72 14.66 -10.29
N LEU A 199 -9.89 14.88 -11.58
CA LEU A 199 -10.52 16.09 -12.12
C LEU A 199 -12.02 16.16 -11.83
N ASN A 200 -12.63 15.06 -11.39
CA ASN A 200 -14.05 15.00 -11.13
C ASN A 200 -14.35 14.92 -9.62
N PRO A 201 -14.51 16.08 -8.94
CA PRO A 201 -14.70 16.11 -7.49
C PRO A 201 -15.96 15.37 -7.03
N VAL A 202 -16.97 15.23 -7.91
CA VAL A 202 -18.19 14.47 -7.61
C VAL A 202 -17.89 12.98 -7.38
N MET A 203 -16.94 12.43 -8.11
CA MET A 203 -16.52 11.04 -7.95
C MET A 203 -15.82 10.79 -6.62
N ILE A 204 -14.95 11.71 -6.21
CA ILE A 204 -14.22 11.62 -4.94
C ILE A 204 -15.17 11.80 -3.76
N GLN A 205 -16.18 12.67 -3.88
CA GLN A 205 -17.20 12.88 -2.84
C GLN A 205 -18.20 11.73 -2.70
N VAL A 206 -18.34 10.90 -3.73
CA VAL A 206 -19.26 9.73 -3.73
C VAL A 206 -18.65 8.51 -3.03
N ILE A 207 -17.32 8.47 -2.85
CA ILE A 207 -16.65 7.37 -2.15
C ILE A 207 -16.96 7.50 -0.66
N PRO A 208 -17.63 6.54 -0.01
CA PRO A 208 -18.06 6.61 1.39
C PRO A 208 -16.88 6.37 2.34
N PHE A 209 -15.89 7.25 2.28
CA PHE A 209 -14.57 7.01 2.82
C PHE A 209 -14.48 7.10 4.34
N ARG A 210 -15.17 8.08 4.95
CA ARG A 210 -15.11 8.33 6.39
C ARG A 210 -15.83 7.27 7.22
N GLU A 211 -16.89 6.69 6.67
CA GLU A 211 -17.76 5.74 7.39
C GLU A 211 -17.18 4.33 7.45
N GLU A 212 -16.44 3.89 6.41
CA GLU A 212 -15.73 2.61 6.43
C GLU A 212 -14.55 2.62 7.39
N LEU A 213 -13.90 3.75 7.55
CA LEU A 213 -12.80 3.94 8.50
C LEU A 213 -13.28 3.98 9.95
N THR A 214 -14.48 4.46 10.17
CA THR A 214 -15.07 4.54 11.49
C THR A 214 -15.75 3.27 11.90
N MET A 215 -15.85 2.16 11.07
CA MET A 215 -16.36 0.92 11.66
C MET A 215 -17.05 -0.07 10.73
N GLY A 216 -17.13 0.18 9.42
CA GLY A 216 -17.91 -0.66 8.54
C GLY A 216 -19.42 -0.61 8.84
N ILE A 217 -19.90 0.50 9.40
CA ILE A 217 -21.34 0.71 9.61
C ILE A 217 -21.91 1.32 8.34
N PRO A 218 -22.83 0.66 7.63
CA PRO A 218 -23.42 1.19 6.43
C PRO A 218 -24.31 2.40 6.74
N ALA A 219 -23.99 3.55 6.16
CA ALA A 219 -24.90 4.69 6.16
C ALA A 219 -26.07 4.48 5.19
N SER A 220 -27.18 5.14 5.41
CA SER A 220 -28.32 5.11 4.51
C SER A 220 -27.95 5.59 3.09
N GLY A 221 -28.26 4.81 2.06
CA GLY A 221 -27.85 5.05 0.67
C GLY A 221 -26.54 4.36 0.24
N TRP A 222 -26.00 3.50 1.07
CA TRP A 222 -24.73 2.81 0.95
C TRP A 222 -24.57 1.91 -0.29
N ALA A 223 -25.62 1.17 -0.65
CA ALA A 223 -25.51 0.12 -1.69
C ALA A 223 -25.02 0.64 -3.05
N MET A 224 -25.56 1.77 -3.54
CA MET A 224 -25.17 2.30 -4.84
C MET A 224 -23.76 2.90 -4.85
N LYS A 225 -23.39 3.58 -3.77
CA LYS A 225 -22.04 4.17 -3.61
C LYS A 225 -20.98 3.09 -3.50
N SER A 226 -21.27 2.02 -2.77
CA SER A 226 -20.38 0.89 -2.61
C SER A 226 -20.22 0.08 -3.91
N LEU A 227 -21.31 -0.15 -4.65
CA LEU A 227 -21.21 -0.81 -5.95
C LEU A 227 -20.26 -0.07 -6.90
N PHE A 228 -20.37 1.27 -6.94
CA PHE A 228 -19.49 2.10 -7.74
C PHE A 228 -18.01 1.97 -7.32
N LEU A 229 -17.73 1.99 -6.02
CA LEU A 229 -16.38 1.80 -5.48
C LEU A 229 -15.80 0.44 -5.88
N TYR A 230 -16.56 -0.64 -5.74
CA TYR A 230 -16.07 -1.98 -6.08
C TYR A 230 -15.88 -2.17 -7.59
N ILE A 231 -16.70 -1.54 -8.44
CA ILE A 231 -16.45 -1.50 -9.89
C ILE A 231 -15.13 -0.77 -10.19
N LEU A 232 -14.91 0.37 -9.55
CA LEU A 232 -13.67 1.14 -9.69
C LEU A 232 -12.45 0.32 -9.25
N LEU A 233 -12.52 -0.33 -8.09
CA LEU A 233 -11.48 -1.23 -7.62
C LEU A 233 -11.23 -2.39 -8.60
N THR A 234 -12.31 -2.98 -9.17
CA THR A 234 -12.17 -4.03 -10.19
C THR A 234 -11.39 -3.53 -11.42
N ILE A 235 -11.72 -2.36 -11.92
CA ILE A 235 -11.03 -1.77 -13.08
C ILE A 235 -9.55 -1.56 -12.78
N ILE A 236 -9.22 -0.98 -11.64
CA ILE A 236 -7.83 -0.72 -11.22
C ILE A 236 -7.08 -2.04 -11.06
N PHE A 237 -7.69 -3.04 -10.42
CA PHE A 237 -7.09 -4.37 -10.27
C PHE A 237 -6.78 -5.00 -11.62
N LEU A 238 -7.74 -5.00 -12.53
CA LEU A 238 -7.58 -5.59 -13.85
C LEU A 238 -6.50 -4.89 -14.67
N ILE A 239 -6.49 -3.56 -14.70
CA ILE A 239 -5.45 -2.80 -15.41
C ILE A 239 -4.07 -3.13 -14.82
N THR A 240 -3.95 -3.12 -13.49
CA THR A 240 -2.70 -3.42 -12.81
C THR A 240 -2.24 -4.86 -13.11
N ALA A 241 -3.10 -5.86 -12.93
CA ALA A 241 -2.77 -7.25 -13.20
C ALA A 241 -2.36 -7.48 -14.67
N LEU A 242 -3.09 -6.90 -15.63
CA LEU A 242 -2.74 -6.99 -17.04
C LEU A 242 -1.43 -6.28 -17.39
N THR A 243 -1.08 -5.21 -16.68
CA THR A 243 0.21 -4.52 -16.84
C THR A 243 1.38 -5.42 -16.42
N PHE A 244 1.23 -6.18 -15.33
CA PHE A 244 2.28 -7.06 -14.83
C PHE A 244 2.37 -8.41 -15.54
N LEU A 245 1.33 -8.84 -16.26
CA LEU A 245 1.31 -10.12 -16.92
C LEU A 245 2.45 -10.28 -17.96
N PRO A 246 2.69 -9.34 -18.91
CA PRO A 246 3.81 -9.44 -19.84
C PRO A 246 5.18 -9.37 -19.15
N VAL A 247 5.29 -8.61 -18.04
CA VAL A 247 6.52 -8.52 -17.24
C VAL A 247 6.83 -9.86 -16.58
N GLY A 248 5.82 -10.52 -15.99
CA GLY A 248 5.97 -11.85 -15.40
C GLY A 248 6.36 -12.90 -16.45
N GLN A 249 5.79 -12.81 -17.67
CA GLN A 249 6.16 -13.70 -18.76
C GLN A 249 7.61 -13.49 -19.22
N LEU A 250 8.07 -12.24 -19.32
CA LEU A 250 9.46 -11.89 -19.59
C LEU A 250 10.40 -12.51 -18.55
N CYS A 251 10.14 -12.29 -17.26
CA CYS A 251 10.95 -12.84 -16.17
C CYS A 251 10.99 -14.37 -16.22
N GLY A 252 9.82 -15.03 -16.31
CA GLY A 252 9.71 -16.48 -16.34
C GLY A 252 10.49 -17.10 -17.51
N ARG A 253 10.33 -16.53 -18.71
CA ARG A 253 11.00 -17.03 -19.91
C ARG A 253 12.52 -16.91 -19.82
N LEU A 254 13.05 -15.81 -19.29
CA LEU A 254 14.49 -15.64 -19.09
C LEU A 254 15.02 -16.61 -18.02
N MET A 255 14.28 -16.84 -16.94
CA MET A 255 14.67 -17.77 -15.88
C MET A 255 14.77 -19.22 -16.33
N GLU A 256 13.94 -19.67 -17.28
CA GLU A 256 14.00 -21.04 -17.85
C GLU A 256 15.30 -21.31 -18.62
N ARG A 257 16.05 -20.28 -18.99
CA ARG A 257 17.30 -20.41 -19.74
C ARG A 257 18.53 -20.72 -18.90
N ARG A 258 18.39 -20.77 -17.58
CA ARG A 258 19.48 -21.08 -16.63
C ARG A 258 19.09 -22.18 -15.65
N SER A 259 20.06 -22.71 -14.92
CA SER A 259 19.79 -23.63 -13.84
C SER A 259 18.92 -22.94 -12.76
N LYS A 260 18.01 -23.67 -12.16
CA LYS A 260 16.97 -23.16 -11.27
C LYS A 260 17.50 -22.31 -10.11
N LEU A 261 18.49 -22.81 -9.36
CA LEU A 261 19.10 -22.06 -8.24
C LEU A 261 19.78 -20.79 -8.70
N ARG A 262 20.49 -20.84 -9.86
CA ARG A 262 21.15 -19.64 -10.42
C ARG A 262 20.12 -18.61 -10.88
N SER A 263 19.09 -19.05 -11.62
CA SER A 263 18.00 -18.18 -12.05
C SER A 263 17.30 -17.52 -10.88
N TYR A 264 16.97 -18.30 -9.85
CA TYR A 264 16.31 -17.77 -8.66
C TYR A 264 17.21 -16.78 -7.90
N GLY A 265 18.50 -17.10 -7.72
CA GLY A 265 19.44 -16.19 -7.09
C GLY A 265 19.61 -14.87 -7.85
N LEU A 266 19.70 -14.93 -9.20
CA LEU A 266 19.75 -13.74 -10.05
C LEU A 266 18.46 -12.91 -10.00
N ASN A 267 17.31 -13.57 -9.91
CA ASN A 267 16.02 -12.92 -9.70
C ASN A 267 15.99 -12.16 -8.37
N LEU A 268 16.42 -12.76 -7.28
CA LEU A 268 16.50 -12.11 -5.97
C LEU A 268 17.45 -10.91 -5.95
N ILE A 269 18.63 -11.02 -6.58
CA ILE A 269 19.57 -9.89 -6.71
C ILE A 269 18.95 -8.77 -7.54
N GLY A 270 18.32 -9.11 -8.67
CA GLY A 270 17.63 -8.13 -9.51
C GLY A 270 16.53 -7.41 -8.74
N SER A 271 15.71 -8.16 -8.01
CA SER A 271 14.67 -7.61 -7.13
C SER A 271 15.25 -6.67 -6.08
N LEU A 272 16.34 -7.05 -5.44
CA LEU A 272 17.05 -6.19 -4.48
C LEU A 272 17.51 -4.87 -5.12
N VAL A 273 18.04 -4.91 -6.34
CA VAL A 273 18.41 -3.69 -7.10
C VAL A 273 17.17 -2.81 -7.32
N GLY A 274 16.03 -3.40 -7.68
CA GLY A 274 14.76 -2.67 -7.82
C GLY A 274 14.33 -1.95 -6.54
N VAL A 275 14.44 -2.61 -5.37
CA VAL A 275 14.17 -2.00 -4.06
C VAL A 275 15.12 -0.83 -3.79
N VAL A 276 16.41 -1.03 -3.99
CA VAL A 276 17.43 0.01 -3.75
C VAL A 276 17.18 1.24 -4.65
N LEU A 277 16.84 1.03 -5.93
CA LEU A 277 16.49 2.13 -6.84
C LEU A 277 15.25 2.91 -6.32
N MET A 278 14.23 2.22 -5.81
CA MET A 278 13.05 2.89 -5.25
C MET A 278 13.36 3.62 -3.94
N LEU A 279 14.25 3.07 -3.09
CA LEU A 279 14.73 3.75 -1.90
C LEU A 279 15.50 5.03 -2.25
N LEU A 280 16.37 4.98 -3.25
CA LEU A 280 17.09 6.16 -3.74
C LEU A 280 16.13 7.21 -4.31
N ALA A 281 15.15 6.80 -5.13
CA ALA A 281 14.12 7.69 -5.64
C ALA A 281 13.32 8.36 -4.51
N SER A 282 13.04 7.63 -3.43
CA SER A 282 12.37 8.15 -2.24
C SER A 282 13.24 9.10 -1.44
N PHE A 283 14.51 8.76 -1.27
CA PHE A 283 15.48 9.58 -0.53
C PHE A 283 15.68 10.95 -1.17
N PHE A 284 15.70 11.02 -2.51
CA PHE A 284 15.85 12.27 -3.26
C PHE A 284 14.52 12.99 -3.53
N TRP A 285 13.41 12.53 -2.97
CA TRP A 285 12.05 13.10 -3.14
C TRP A 285 11.67 13.28 -4.62
N THR A 286 12.11 12.36 -5.46
CA THR A 286 11.85 12.45 -6.90
C THR A 286 10.36 12.32 -7.21
N PRO A 287 9.86 13.04 -8.23
CA PRO A 287 8.45 12.92 -8.63
C PRO A 287 8.19 11.59 -9.36
N PRO A 288 6.93 11.12 -9.42
CA PRO A 288 6.54 9.90 -10.13
C PRO A 288 6.97 9.87 -11.59
N LEU A 289 7.10 11.01 -12.22
CA LEU A 289 7.64 11.13 -13.58
C LEU A 289 9.02 10.45 -13.72
N VAL A 290 9.89 10.61 -12.73
CA VAL A 290 11.23 9.97 -12.73
C VAL A 290 11.09 8.45 -12.55
N TRP A 291 10.23 8.01 -11.65
CA TRP A 291 10.02 6.57 -11.40
C TRP A 291 9.55 5.85 -12.66
N PHE A 292 8.51 6.39 -13.28
CA PHE A 292 7.95 5.77 -14.48
C PHE A 292 8.81 5.99 -15.73
N ALA A 293 9.59 7.07 -15.81
CA ALA A 293 10.59 7.21 -16.87
C ALA A 293 11.65 6.08 -16.80
N LEU A 294 12.12 5.72 -15.61
CA LEU A 294 13.02 4.57 -15.42
C LEU A 294 12.33 3.25 -15.80
N CYS A 295 11.06 3.06 -15.44
CA CYS A 295 10.28 1.88 -15.85
C CYS A 295 10.16 1.81 -17.38
N PHE A 296 9.78 2.91 -18.04
CA PHE A 296 9.67 2.95 -19.51
C PHE A 296 11.01 2.68 -20.19
N LEU A 297 12.09 3.24 -19.67
CA LEU A 297 13.43 2.94 -20.17
C LEU A 297 13.75 1.44 -20.06
N GLY A 298 13.47 0.83 -18.93
CA GLY A 298 13.62 -0.62 -18.73
C GLY A 298 12.78 -1.44 -19.71
N ILE A 299 11.52 -1.08 -19.94
CA ILE A 299 10.64 -1.73 -20.91
C ILE A 299 11.20 -1.57 -22.35
N LEU A 300 11.65 -0.37 -22.69
CA LEU A 300 12.23 -0.10 -24.00
C LEU A 300 13.47 -0.94 -24.28
N VAL A 301 14.35 -1.17 -23.31
CA VAL A 301 15.56 -2.02 -23.46
C VAL A 301 15.18 -3.42 -23.96
N PHE A 302 14.08 -3.99 -23.50
CA PHE A 302 13.59 -5.30 -23.94
C PHE A 302 12.78 -5.25 -25.24
N SER A 303 12.29 -4.05 -25.65
CA SER A 303 11.37 -3.87 -26.80
C SER A 303 12.04 -3.29 -28.06
N VAL A 304 13.30 -2.89 -28.03
CA VAL A 304 13.98 -2.02 -29.03
C VAL A 304 14.02 -2.59 -30.46
N ARG A 305 13.78 -3.85 -30.68
CA ARG A 305 14.07 -4.49 -31.97
C ARG A 305 12.95 -4.43 -33.02
N ARG A 306 11.74 -3.99 -32.66
CA ARG A 306 10.65 -3.83 -33.63
C ARG A 306 10.20 -2.37 -33.68
N THR A 307 10.33 -1.77 -34.82
CA THR A 307 10.11 -0.33 -35.03
C THR A 307 8.72 0.14 -34.58
N VAL A 308 7.66 -0.62 -34.92
CA VAL A 308 6.29 -0.25 -34.58
C VAL A 308 6.04 -0.36 -33.09
N SER A 309 6.48 -1.45 -32.46
CA SER A 309 6.33 -1.64 -31.00
C SER A 309 7.11 -0.57 -30.23
N LEU A 310 8.28 -0.21 -30.72
CA LEU A 310 9.09 0.87 -30.16
C LEU A 310 8.37 2.22 -30.23
N TYR A 311 7.87 2.63 -31.39
CA TYR A 311 7.15 3.90 -31.55
C TYR A 311 5.87 3.95 -30.73
N THR A 312 5.11 2.87 -30.67
CA THR A 312 3.90 2.79 -29.83
C THR A 312 4.25 2.93 -28.36
N SER A 313 5.29 2.24 -27.88
CA SER A 313 5.77 2.34 -26.50
C SER A 313 6.25 3.76 -26.17
N ILE A 314 7.00 4.40 -27.07
CA ILE A 314 7.44 5.80 -26.88
C ILE A 314 6.25 6.75 -26.84
N ALA A 315 5.27 6.62 -27.76
CA ALA A 315 4.09 7.47 -27.78
C ALA A 315 3.27 7.34 -26.48
N CYS A 316 3.05 6.12 -26.01
CA CYS A 316 2.35 5.87 -24.74
C CYS A 316 3.16 6.37 -23.54
N ALA A 317 4.48 6.22 -23.54
CA ALA A 317 5.34 6.76 -22.50
C ALA A 317 5.30 8.29 -22.46
N LEU A 318 5.25 8.97 -23.62
CA LEU A 318 5.08 10.42 -23.70
C LEU A 318 3.71 10.87 -23.17
N ILE A 319 2.63 10.16 -23.49
CA ILE A 319 1.30 10.43 -22.93
C ILE A 319 1.33 10.27 -21.42
N ALA A 320 1.89 9.18 -20.92
CA ALA A 320 2.04 8.93 -19.48
C ALA A 320 2.86 10.03 -18.79
N ALA A 321 3.99 10.42 -19.40
CA ALA A 321 4.85 11.49 -18.90
C ALA A 321 4.13 12.83 -18.85
N MET A 322 3.35 13.14 -19.88
CA MET A 322 2.55 14.37 -19.94
C MET A 322 1.47 14.38 -18.83
N VAL A 323 0.77 13.27 -18.61
CA VAL A 323 -0.22 13.15 -17.53
C VAL A 323 0.45 13.32 -16.17
N LEU A 324 1.59 12.66 -15.92
CA LEU A 324 2.30 12.75 -14.65
C LEU A 324 2.89 14.15 -14.41
N ALA A 325 3.38 14.83 -15.46
CA ALA A 325 3.88 16.19 -15.38
C ALA A 325 2.77 17.21 -15.09
N TRP A 326 1.61 16.99 -15.68
CA TRP A 326 0.42 17.86 -15.54
C TRP A 326 -0.61 17.29 -14.57
N TRP A 327 -0.20 16.46 -13.65
CA TRP A 327 -1.11 15.94 -12.63
C TRP A 327 -1.94 17.06 -12.02
N PRO A 328 -3.28 16.92 -11.94
CA PRO A 328 -4.18 18.03 -11.61
C PRO A 328 -3.96 18.51 -10.18
N VAL A 329 -3.18 19.54 -10.07
CA VAL A 329 -2.98 20.34 -8.89
C VAL A 329 -3.22 21.79 -9.30
N ASP A 330 -3.89 22.54 -8.46
CA ASP A 330 -4.09 23.98 -8.68
C ASP A 330 -2.74 24.68 -8.86
N ARG A 331 -2.66 25.65 -9.76
CA ARG A 331 -1.44 26.41 -10.05
C ARG A 331 -0.89 27.17 -8.83
N LEU A 332 -1.78 27.48 -7.89
CA LEU A 332 -1.42 28.16 -6.63
C LEU A 332 -0.82 27.19 -5.59
N TRP A 333 -0.74 25.88 -5.90
CA TRP A 333 -0.29 24.85 -5.00
C TRP A 333 1.02 24.22 -5.46
N ASN A 334 2.00 24.17 -4.55
CA ASN A 334 3.26 23.48 -4.78
C ASN A 334 3.11 21.99 -4.44
N ARG A 335 3.67 21.13 -5.30
CA ARG A 335 3.69 19.68 -5.09
C ARG A 335 5.01 19.26 -4.47
N VAL A 336 4.95 18.50 -3.40
CA VAL A 336 6.10 17.87 -2.77
C VAL A 336 5.82 16.37 -2.64
N TYR A 337 6.65 15.55 -3.25
CA TYR A 337 6.56 14.09 -3.13
C TYR A 337 7.44 13.64 -1.97
N SER A 338 6.88 13.70 -0.76
CA SER A 338 7.56 13.20 0.42
C SER A 338 7.75 11.68 0.34
N PRO A 339 8.64 11.08 1.13
CA PRO A 339 8.77 9.63 1.21
C PRO A 339 7.46 8.90 1.59
N TYR A 340 6.53 9.60 2.25
CA TYR A 340 5.28 9.05 2.75
C TYR A 340 4.10 9.28 1.81
N GLN A 341 3.98 10.50 1.25
CA GLN A 341 2.77 10.92 0.53
C GLN A 341 3.02 12.08 -0.44
N LEU A 342 2.03 12.35 -1.30
CA LEU A 342 1.98 13.59 -2.09
C LEU A 342 1.43 14.70 -1.20
N LEU A 343 2.24 15.73 -0.96
CA LEU A 343 1.84 16.96 -0.30
C LEU A 343 1.57 18.05 -1.34
N GLU A 344 0.47 18.76 -1.16
CA GLU A 344 0.10 19.95 -1.92
C GLU A 344 0.07 21.12 -0.94
N ILE A 345 0.97 22.09 -1.11
CA ILE A 345 1.12 23.25 -0.22
C ILE A 345 0.72 24.49 -0.98
N GLY A 346 -0.26 25.23 -0.46
CA GLY A 346 -0.78 26.41 -1.13
C GLY A 346 -1.58 27.30 -0.20
N THR A 347 -2.00 28.45 -0.72
CA THR A 347 -2.81 29.43 0.01
C THR A 347 -4.27 29.25 -0.30
N SER A 348 -5.13 29.21 0.72
CA SER A 348 -6.58 29.17 0.56
C SER A 348 -7.09 30.51 0.05
N GLU A 349 -7.91 30.48 -1.00
CA GLU A 349 -8.56 31.68 -1.54
C GLU A 349 -9.58 32.31 -0.57
N GLU A 350 -10.18 31.47 0.32
CA GLU A 350 -11.25 31.94 1.21
C GLU A 350 -10.73 32.77 2.40
N ASN A 351 -9.57 32.44 2.95
CA ASN A 351 -9.08 33.02 4.19
C ASN A 351 -7.60 33.43 4.17
N GLY A 352 -6.91 33.27 3.05
CA GLY A 352 -5.50 33.61 2.90
C GLY A 352 -4.52 32.77 3.73
N LEU A 353 -4.98 31.69 4.39
CA LEU A 353 -4.15 30.82 5.18
C LEU A 353 -3.40 29.80 4.30
N THR A 354 -2.17 29.52 4.66
CA THR A 354 -1.43 28.42 4.06
C THR A 354 -2.03 27.09 4.51
N LEU A 355 -2.37 26.26 3.54
CA LEU A 355 -2.92 24.93 3.73
C LEU A 355 -1.95 23.89 3.20
N ILE A 356 -1.94 22.75 3.88
CA ILE A 356 -1.37 21.49 3.36
C ILE A 356 -2.50 20.53 3.07
N ARG A 357 -2.44 19.90 1.90
CA ARG A 357 -3.27 18.76 1.52
C ARG A 357 -2.39 17.54 1.35
N ALA A 358 -2.88 16.38 1.79
CA ALA A 358 -2.28 15.08 1.53
C ALA A 358 -3.18 14.28 0.61
N ALA A 359 -2.64 13.78 -0.50
CA ALA A 359 -3.42 13.10 -1.55
C ALA A 359 -4.67 13.89 -2.02
N GLY A 360 -4.60 15.24 -1.91
CA GLY A 360 -5.67 16.18 -2.29
C GLY A 360 -6.75 16.45 -1.26
N HIS A 361 -6.62 15.89 -0.08
CA HIS A 361 -7.51 16.15 1.06
C HIS A 361 -6.85 17.09 2.06
N TYR A 362 -7.69 17.88 2.75
CA TYR A 362 -7.22 18.74 3.82
C TYR A 362 -6.41 17.93 4.85
N TYR A 363 -5.23 18.44 5.19
CA TYR A 363 -4.35 17.85 6.17
C TYR A 363 -4.08 18.79 7.35
N GLN A 364 -3.58 20.00 7.10
CA GLN A 364 -3.26 20.98 8.14
C GLN A 364 -3.35 22.42 7.60
N ARG A 365 -3.71 23.36 8.49
CA ARG A 365 -3.58 24.82 8.29
C ARG A 365 -2.38 25.34 9.07
N ILE A 366 -1.68 26.32 8.51
CA ILE A 366 -0.65 27.08 9.20
C ILE A 366 -1.28 28.37 9.74
N HIS A 367 -1.19 28.57 11.04
CA HIS A 367 -1.79 29.72 11.71
C HIS A 367 -0.73 30.74 12.14
N ASP A 368 -1.14 32.03 12.22
CA ASP A 368 -0.39 33.10 12.84
C ASP A 368 -1.19 33.66 14.04
N PHE A 369 -0.80 33.29 15.23
CA PHE A 369 -1.43 33.76 16.47
C PHE A 369 -0.56 34.77 17.23
N SER A 370 0.57 35.18 16.68
CA SER A 370 1.43 36.24 17.24
C SER A 370 0.95 37.63 16.93
N ARG A 371 0.14 37.80 15.88
CA ARG A 371 -0.35 39.09 15.44
C ARG A 371 -1.41 39.68 16.40
N PRO A 372 -1.49 41.02 16.55
CA PRO A 372 -2.56 41.67 17.31
C PRO A 372 -3.87 41.64 16.50
N GLY A 373 -5.02 41.69 17.19
CA GLY A 373 -6.33 41.81 16.52
C GLY A 373 -6.85 40.51 15.88
N LEU A 374 -6.63 39.37 16.53
CA LEU A 374 -7.24 38.11 16.13
C LEU A 374 -8.77 38.20 16.13
N THR A 375 -9.40 37.66 15.12
CA THR A 375 -10.86 37.49 15.10
C THR A 375 -11.34 36.57 16.22
N PRO A 376 -12.62 36.61 16.62
CA PRO A 376 -13.16 35.68 17.63
C PRO A 376 -12.94 34.21 17.25
N ALA A 377 -13.04 33.87 15.96
CA ALA A 377 -12.79 32.53 15.47
C ALA A 377 -11.32 32.12 15.62
N GLU A 378 -10.37 32.98 15.23
CA GLU A 378 -8.93 32.75 15.41
C GLU A 378 -8.54 32.69 16.89
N SER A 379 -9.12 33.54 17.74
CA SER A 379 -8.89 33.50 19.19
C SER A 379 -9.34 32.17 19.80
N ARG A 380 -10.43 31.58 19.30
CA ARG A 380 -10.91 30.26 19.71
C ARG A 380 -9.98 29.15 19.25
N VAL A 381 -9.46 29.20 18.00
CA VAL A 381 -8.44 28.26 17.53
C VAL A 381 -7.13 28.40 18.32
N ARG A 382 -6.71 29.62 18.59
CA ARG A 382 -5.54 29.87 19.47
C ARG A 382 -5.75 29.26 20.86
N ALA A 383 -6.94 29.44 21.46
CA ALA A 383 -7.27 28.87 22.76
C ALA A 383 -7.19 27.34 22.78
N TYR A 384 -7.56 26.66 21.66
CA TYR A 384 -7.37 25.23 21.48
C TYR A 384 -5.89 24.83 21.58
N TYR A 385 -5.00 25.50 20.83
CA TYR A 385 -3.58 25.20 20.87
C TYR A 385 -2.93 25.55 22.23
N ASP A 386 -3.40 26.62 22.88
CA ASP A 386 -2.82 27.09 24.13
C ASP A 386 -3.34 26.28 25.35
N LEU A 387 -4.47 25.56 25.23
CA LEU A 387 -5.10 24.86 26.37
C LEU A 387 -4.18 23.83 27.06
N PRO A 388 -3.41 22.98 26.35
CA PRO A 388 -2.53 22.00 26.98
C PRO A 388 -1.49 22.61 27.91
N TYR A 389 -1.11 23.87 27.68
CA TYR A 389 -0.07 24.58 28.42
C TYR A 389 -0.60 25.40 29.60
N LYS A 390 -1.92 25.62 29.66
CA LYS A 390 -2.55 26.38 30.74
C LYS A 390 -2.53 25.56 32.05
N GLY A 391 -2.31 26.25 33.16
CA GLY A 391 -2.32 25.60 34.48
C GLY A 391 -1.00 24.98 34.92
N HIS A 392 0.04 25.03 34.09
CA HIS A 392 1.39 24.59 34.47
C HIS A 392 2.20 25.75 35.04
N ALA A 393 2.77 25.57 36.22
CA ALA A 393 3.55 26.60 36.90
C ALA A 393 4.88 26.90 36.20
N MET A 394 5.53 25.90 35.64
CA MET A 394 6.75 25.99 34.81
C MET A 394 6.75 24.91 33.75
N LEU A 395 7.18 25.27 32.54
CA LEU A 395 7.33 24.37 31.40
C LEU A 395 8.80 24.42 30.93
N ASN A 396 9.66 23.61 31.55
CA ASN A 396 11.06 23.56 31.14
C ASN A 396 11.26 22.70 29.91
N ASP A 397 10.78 21.46 29.94
CA ASP A 397 10.95 20.48 28.85
C ASP A 397 9.58 20.04 28.33
N VAL A 398 9.31 20.33 27.07
CA VAL A 398 8.06 19.97 26.39
C VAL A 398 8.40 19.07 25.20
N ALA A 399 7.65 17.99 25.01
CA ALA A 399 7.68 17.19 23.79
C ALA A 399 6.39 17.42 23.00
N VAL A 400 6.52 17.72 21.72
CA VAL A 400 5.39 17.85 20.79
C VAL A 400 5.45 16.70 19.78
N VAL A 401 4.47 15.81 19.84
CA VAL A 401 4.34 14.62 18.99
C VAL A 401 3.44 14.93 17.81
N GLY A 402 3.91 14.64 16.59
CA GLY A 402 3.25 15.08 15.38
C GLY A 402 3.27 16.58 15.24
N ALA A 403 4.47 17.15 15.40
CA ALA A 403 4.69 18.59 15.42
C ALA A 403 4.25 19.30 14.14
N GLY A 404 4.12 18.57 13.03
CA GLY A 404 3.60 19.08 11.79
C GLY A 404 4.33 20.30 11.28
N THR A 405 3.59 21.32 10.90
CA THR A 405 4.15 22.62 10.49
C THR A 405 4.55 23.51 11.64
N GLY A 406 4.25 23.12 12.91
CA GLY A 406 4.72 23.82 14.09
C GLY A 406 3.68 24.64 14.84
N ASN A 407 2.38 24.50 14.59
CA ASN A 407 1.36 25.24 15.35
C ASN A 407 1.42 24.93 16.86
N ASP A 408 1.54 23.64 17.24
CA ASP A 408 1.68 23.21 18.63
C ASP A 408 3.02 23.66 19.24
N VAL A 409 4.10 23.65 18.43
CA VAL A 409 5.42 24.14 18.84
C VAL A 409 5.36 25.65 19.11
N ALA A 410 4.69 26.42 18.25
CA ALA A 410 4.48 27.84 18.45
C ALA A 410 3.70 28.12 19.75
N ALA A 411 2.66 27.32 20.03
CA ALA A 411 1.91 27.41 21.29
C ALA A 411 2.79 27.13 22.53
N ALA A 412 3.64 26.10 22.47
CA ALA A 412 4.61 25.80 23.53
C ALA A 412 5.56 26.99 23.80
N LEU A 413 6.07 27.60 22.73
CA LEU A 413 6.97 28.75 22.82
C LEU A 413 6.26 29.98 23.37
N ARG A 414 5.00 30.25 22.98
CA ARG A 414 4.18 31.34 23.54
C ARG A 414 3.88 31.14 25.03
N ALA A 415 3.68 29.87 25.43
CA ALA A 415 3.47 29.49 26.83
C ALA A 415 4.75 29.58 27.70
N GLY A 416 5.90 29.91 27.10
CA GLY A 416 7.16 30.12 27.81
C GLY A 416 8.00 28.84 27.98
N ALA A 417 7.76 27.78 27.24
CA ALA A 417 8.58 26.58 27.32
C ALA A 417 10.07 26.89 27.07
N SER A 418 10.94 26.35 27.94
CA SER A 418 12.37 26.59 27.85
C SER A 418 13.05 25.75 26.77
N GLN A 419 12.58 24.50 26.58
CA GLN A 419 13.03 23.57 25.57
C GLN A 419 11.83 22.83 24.98
N VAL A 420 11.78 22.70 23.65
CA VAL A 420 10.73 21.99 22.93
C VAL A 420 11.37 20.98 21.99
N ASP A 421 11.15 19.70 22.26
CA ASP A 421 11.48 18.63 21.33
C ASP A 421 10.27 18.42 20.41
N ALA A 422 10.42 18.77 19.14
CA ALA A 422 9.38 18.72 18.12
C ALA A 422 9.59 17.50 17.24
N ILE A 423 8.77 16.47 17.43
CA ILE A 423 8.89 15.17 16.76
C ILE A 423 7.92 15.12 15.58
N GLU A 424 8.45 14.99 14.37
CA GLU A 424 7.69 14.87 13.13
C GLU A 424 8.28 13.76 12.27
N ILE A 425 7.43 12.88 11.74
CA ILE A 425 7.88 11.74 10.93
C ILE A 425 8.18 12.15 9.49
N ASP A 426 7.42 13.11 8.93
CA ASP A 426 7.56 13.55 7.53
C ASP A 426 8.48 14.78 7.44
N PRO A 427 9.70 14.60 6.89
CA PRO A 427 10.64 15.70 6.76
C PRO A 427 10.15 16.83 5.84
N ALA A 428 9.23 16.54 4.93
CA ALA A 428 8.69 17.56 4.03
C ALA A 428 7.69 18.48 4.73
N ILE A 429 6.88 17.94 5.66
CA ILE A 429 5.97 18.75 6.47
C ILE A 429 6.77 19.64 7.42
N LEU A 430 7.81 19.10 8.06
CA LEU A 430 8.71 19.88 8.91
C LEU A 430 9.41 20.99 8.12
N LEU A 431 9.86 20.71 6.89
CA LEU A 431 10.47 21.72 6.02
C LEU A 431 9.47 22.83 5.67
N ALA A 432 8.23 22.47 5.33
CA ALA A 432 7.17 23.45 5.08
C ALA A 432 6.95 24.36 6.32
N GLY A 433 6.91 23.79 7.52
CA GLY A 433 6.82 24.57 8.76
C GLY A 433 8.01 25.51 8.98
N LYS A 434 9.24 25.09 8.66
CA LYS A 434 10.41 25.95 8.73
C LYS A 434 10.35 27.12 7.74
N MET A 435 9.82 26.89 6.54
CA MET A 435 9.78 27.89 5.49
C MET A 435 8.57 28.82 5.60
N ASP A 436 7.38 28.27 5.84
CA ASP A 436 6.12 28.97 5.63
C ASP A 436 5.41 29.40 6.93
N HIS A 437 5.81 28.87 8.12
CA HIS A 437 5.15 29.22 9.36
C HIS A 437 5.49 30.66 9.77
N PRO A 438 4.50 31.58 9.96
CA PRO A 438 4.76 32.99 10.26
C PRO A 438 5.51 33.21 11.60
N GLU A 439 5.18 32.43 12.64
CA GLU A 439 5.81 32.54 13.96
C GLU A 439 7.21 31.90 14.02
N LYS A 440 7.67 31.23 12.92
CA LYS A 440 9.00 30.61 12.81
C LYS A 440 9.38 29.71 14.02
N PRO A 441 8.50 28.80 14.48
CA PRO A 441 8.74 28.05 15.72
C PRO A 441 9.97 27.14 15.63
N TYR A 442 10.28 26.62 14.45
CA TYR A 442 11.46 25.76 14.23
C TYR A 442 12.79 26.52 14.14
N ASN A 443 12.75 27.85 14.00
CA ASN A 443 13.95 28.70 13.99
C ASN A 443 14.32 29.19 15.41
N SER A 444 13.49 28.91 16.40
CA SER A 444 13.75 29.23 17.78
C SER A 444 14.92 28.39 18.34
N PRO A 445 15.90 28.98 19.04
CA PRO A 445 16.97 28.22 19.72
C PRO A 445 16.44 27.28 20.81
N ARG A 446 15.18 27.45 21.22
CA ARG A 446 14.51 26.60 22.20
C ARG A 446 13.87 25.36 21.58
N THR A 447 13.86 25.24 20.24
CA THR A 447 13.20 24.14 19.50
C THR A 447 14.23 23.19 18.91
N HIS A 448 14.13 21.92 19.25
CA HIS A 448 14.82 20.82 18.60
C HIS A 448 13.86 20.08 17.67
N ALA A 449 14.02 20.28 16.37
CA ALA A 449 13.23 19.59 15.38
C ALA A 449 13.82 18.19 15.10
N ILE A 450 13.04 17.16 15.33
CA ILE A 450 13.46 15.75 15.28
C ILE A 450 12.62 15.01 14.24
N VAL A 451 13.27 14.54 13.16
CA VAL A 451 12.63 13.69 12.15
C VAL A 451 12.71 12.24 12.61
N ASN A 452 11.66 11.73 13.24
CA ASN A 452 11.61 10.37 13.74
C ASN A 452 10.16 9.92 13.95
N ASP A 453 9.96 8.60 14.03
CA ASP A 453 8.76 8.01 14.59
C ASP A 453 8.67 8.31 16.10
N ALA A 454 7.51 8.80 16.55
CA ALA A 454 7.32 9.27 17.93
C ALA A 454 7.53 8.15 18.96
N ARG A 455 7.10 6.94 18.64
CA ARG A 455 7.25 5.80 19.53
C ARG A 455 8.71 5.37 19.64
N SER A 456 9.43 5.29 18.51
CA SER A 456 10.86 5.04 18.50
C SER A 456 11.64 6.10 19.29
N PHE A 457 11.21 7.36 19.18
CA PHE A 457 11.77 8.46 19.95
C PHE A 457 11.61 8.23 21.46
N PHE A 458 10.41 7.98 21.96
CA PHE A 458 10.21 7.76 23.41
C PHE A 458 10.92 6.52 23.95
N ARG A 459 11.12 5.48 23.13
CA ARG A 459 11.93 4.32 23.53
C ARG A 459 13.39 4.66 23.77
N THR A 460 13.93 5.60 23.00
CA THR A 460 15.36 5.93 22.99
C THR A 460 15.73 7.21 23.68
N ALA A 461 14.76 8.11 23.90
CA ALA A 461 15.01 9.36 24.60
C ALA A 461 15.33 9.12 26.08
N ASP A 462 16.38 9.77 26.59
CA ASP A 462 16.71 9.74 28.03
C ASP A 462 16.05 10.87 28.79
N ARG A 463 15.62 11.92 28.08
CA ARG A 463 15.00 13.10 28.67
C ARG A 463 13.60 12.82 29.22
N LYS A 464 13.24 13.50 30.30
CA LYS A 464 11.89 13.53 30.87
C LYS A 464 11.26 14.90 30.68
N TYR A 465 9.95 14.93 30.51
CA TYR A 465 9.19 16.11 30.12
C TYR A 465 8.21 16.54 31.20
N ASP A 466 8.02 17.86 31.30
CA ASP A 466 6.96 18.47 32.11
C ASP A 466 5.60 18.27 31.41
N LEU A 467 5.60 18.32 30.07
CA LEU A 467 4.41 18.15 29.26
C LEU A 467 4.74 17.41 27.97
N ILE A 468 3.95 16.41 27.65
CA ILE A 468 3.95 15.74 26.34
C ILE A 468 2.63 16.07 25.66
N VAL A 469 2.70 16.72 24.49
CA VAL A 469 1.55 17.11 23.68
C VAL A 469 1.50 16.27 22.41
N TYR A 470 0.47 15.49 22.25
CA TYR A 470 0.10 14.88 20.99
C TYR A 470 -0.79 15.86 20.23
N GLY A 471 -0.31 16.38 19.11
CA GLY A 471 -1.10 17.19 18.19
C GLY A 471 -2.19 16.37 17.52
N LEU A 472 -2.93 16.98 16.59
CA LEU A 472 -3.89 16.25 15.73
C LEU A 472 -3.13 15.35 14.76
N LEU A 473 -2.70 14.21 15.24
CA LEU A 473 -1.88 13.22 14.55
C LEU A 473 -2.78 12.25 13.81
N ASP A 474 -3.52 12.73 12.81
CA ASP A 474 -4.36 11.87 11.97
C ASP A 474 -3.62 11.61 10.65
N SER A 475 -3.00 10.45 10.55
CA SER A 475 -2.27 10.06 9.35
C SER A 475 -3.17 9.37 8.34
N HIS A 476 -3.25 9.91 7.14
CA HIS A 476 -3.90 9.23 6.01
C HIS A 476 -2.98 8.19 5.35
N THR A 477 -1.78 7.97 5.87
CA THR A 477 -0.76 7.07 5.31
C THR A 477 -0.77 5.72 5.99
N LEU A 478 -0.78 4.62 5.23
CA LEU A 478 -0.63 3.28 5.78
C LEU A 478 0.84 2.94 6.08
N LEU A 479 1.04 2.16 7.14
CA LEU A 479 2.34 1.76 7.65
C LEU A 479 3.15 0.95 6.64
N SER A 480 2.52 -0.06 6.03
CA SER A 480 3.19 -0.97 5.11
C SER A 480 2.25 -1.42 4.00
N HIS A 481 2.82 -2.01 2.96
CA HIS A 481 2.05 -2.55 1.84
C HIS A 481 1.13 -3.71 2.23
N GLY A 482 1.39 -4.37 3.35
CA GLY A 482 0.71 -5.59 3.77
C GLY A 482 -0.27 -5.46 4.93
N SER A 483 -0.08 -4.53 5.88
CA SER A 483 -0.73 -4.65 7.19
C SER A 483 -2.12 -4.04 7.33
N GLY A 484 -2.57 -3.20 6.42
CA GLY A 484 -3.83 -2.45 6.59
C GLY A 484 -3.88 -1.51 7.81
N VAL A 485 -2.75 -1.32 8.49
CA VAL A 485 -2.60 -0.50 9.68
C VAL A 485 -2.04 0.86 9.29
N ARG A 486 -2.60 1.95 9.82
CA ARG A 486 -2.12 3.30 9.55
C ARG A 486 -0.78 3.56 10.24
N LEU A 487 -0.02 4.51 9.72
CA LEU A 487 1.30 4.89 10.21
C LEU A 487 1.26 5.31 11.69
N ASP A 488 0.21 6.01 12.11
CA ASP A 488 -0.01 6.50 13.46
C ASP A 488 -0.56 5.45 14.44
N SER A 489 -1.04 4.31 13.96
CA SER A 489 -1.75 3.32 14.79
C SER A 489 -0.92 2.80 15.96
N PHE A 490 0.39 2.63 15.79
CA PHE A 490 1.28 2.17 16.87
C PHE A 490 1.66 3.25 17.88
N VAL A 491 1.47 4.51 17.53
CA VAL A 491 1.59 5.64 18.48
C VAL A 491 0.40 5.61 19.45
N TYR A 492 -0.77 5.20 18.95
CA TYR A 492 -2.00 5.08 19.71
C TYR A 492 -2.28 3.63 20.16
N THR A 493 -1.28 3.00 20.80
CA THR A 493 -1.46 1.75 21.54
C THR A 493 -1.24 1.99 23.04
N VAL A 494 -1.81 1.13 23.87
CA VAL A 494 -1.60 1.19 25.32
C VAL A 494 -0.11 1.14 25.66
N GLU A 495 0.65 0.30 24.95
CA GLU A 495 2.11 0.20 25.13
C GLU A 495 2.82 1.49 24.70
N GLY A 496 2.43 2.09 23.56
CA GLY A 496 2.98 3.37 23.09
C GLY A 496 2.74 4.51 24.05
N LEU A 497 1.52 4.61 24.58
CA LEU A 497 1.17 5.62 25.59
C LEU A 497 1.87 5.39 26.93
N ARG A 498 2.12 4.14 27.34
CA ARG A 498 2.94 3.81 28.52
C ARG A 498 4.39 4.23 28.34
N GLU A 499 4.95 4.03 27.14
CA GLU A 499 6.29 4.51 26.81
C GLU A 499 6.36 6.04 26.92
N ALA A 500 5.39 6.78 26.39
CA ALA A 500 5.30 8.22 26.55
C ALA A 500 5.16 8.64 28.02
N ARG A 501 4.24 8.00 28.78
CA ARG A 501 4.08 8.24 30.22
C ARG A 501 5.39 8.03 30.97
N SER A 502 6.18 7.02 30.63
CA SER A 502 7.47 6.74 31.28
C SER A 502 8.48 7.90 31.13
N ARG A 503 8.26 8.77 30.16
CA ARG A 503 9.07 9.97 29.88
C ARG A 503 8.51 11.23 30.54
N LEU A 504 7.42 11.15 31.29
CA LEU A 504 6.95 12.25 32.11
C LEU A 504 7.79 12.38 33.39
N LYS A 505 7.99 13.60 33.81
CA LYS A 505 8.45 13.90 35.16
C LYS A 505 7.39 13.52 36.20
N PRO A 506 7.69 13.44 37.49
CA PRO A 506 6.70 13.09 38.52
C PRO A 506 5.43 13.93 38.47
N ASN A 507 5.56 15.23 38.22
CA ASN A 507 4.45 16.18 38.10
C ASN A 507 4.10 16.49 36.61
N GLY A 508 4.60 15.71 35.68
CA GLY A 508 4.37 15.91 34.24
C GLY A 508 2.97 15.52 33.84
N ALA A 509 2.51 16.11 32.73
CA ALA A 509 1.20 15.84 32.17
C ALA A 509 1.30 15.37 30.69
N LEU A 510 0.27 14.67 30.25
CA LEU A 510 0.06 14.27 28.86
C LEU A 510 -1.21 14.91 28.34
N SER A 511 -1.12 15.59 27.20
CA SER A 511 -2.23 16.11 26.44
C SER A 511 -2.29 15.36 25.10
N LEU A 512 -3.45 14.78 24.78
CA LEU A 512 -3.67 14.08 23.53
C LEU A 512 -4.86 14.71 22.82
N SER A 513 -4.62 15.33 21.66
CA SER A 513 -5.67 15.87 20.80
C SER A 513 -6.00 14.89 19.68
N PHE A 514 -7.28 14.63 19.47
CA PHE A 514 -7.72 13.75 18.38
C PHE A 514 -9.06 14.20 17.81
N SER A 515 -9.20 14.11 16.48
CA SER A 515 -10.47 14.38 15.77
C SER A 515 -11.43 13.19 15.96
N VAL A 516 -12.32 13.32 16.93
CA VAL A 516 -13.24 12.24 17.32
C VAL A 516 -14.50 12.28 16.48
N MET A 517 -14.48 11.57 15.36
CA MET A 517 -15.62 11.48 14.45
C MET A 517 -16.73 10.55 14.93
N ALA A 518 -16.42 9.59 15.79
CA ALA A 518 -17.37 8.64 16.36
C ALA A 518 -17.21 8.54 17.89
N PRO A 519 -18.32 8.54 18.68
CA PRO A 519 -18.23 8.49 20.14
C PRO A 519 -17.44 7.30 20.70
N ASN A 520 -17.50 6.15 20.03
CA ASN A 520 -16.75 4.96 20.43
C ASN A 520 -15.23 5.12 20.29
N LEU A 521 -14.75 5.97 19.36
CA LEU A 521 -13.33 6.28 19.25
C LEU A 521 -12.88 7.16 20.43
N GLY A 522 -13.67 8.17 20.80
CA GLY A 522 -13.41 8.95 22.01
C GLY A 522 -13.42 8.07 23.28
N ARG A 523 -14.36 7.13 23.38
CA ARG A 523 -14.39 6.13 24.45
C ARG A 523 -13.12 5.27 24.46
N LYS A 524 -12.63 4.86 23.31
CA LYS A 524 -11.40 4.07 23.20
C LYS A 524 -10.20 4.84 23.76
N ILE A 525 -10.00 6.10 23.36
CA ILE A 525 -8.90 6.93 23.86
C ILE A 525 -9.03 7.11 25.37
N TYR A 526 -10.25 7.39 25.86
CA TYR A 526 -10.55 7.50 27.29
C TYR A 526 -10.10 6.25 28.05
N LEU A 527 -10.51 5.06 27.61
CA LEU A 527 -10.15 3.79 28.25
C LEU A 527 -8.64 3.48 28.17
N MET A 528 -8.00 3.81 27.07
CA MET A 528 -6.55 3.62 26.91
C MET A 528 -5.78 4.50 27.88
N LEU A 529 -6.13 5.78 28.01
CA LEU A 529 -5.49 6.67 28.98
C LEU A 529 -5.80 6.26 30.41
N GLN A 530 -7.04 5.86 30.70
CA GLN A 530 -7.41 5.33 32.00
C GLN A 530 -6.56 4.10 32.40
N ASP A 531 -6.34 3.17 31.47
CA ASP A 531 -5.47 2.00 31.69
C ASP A 531 -4.00 2.39 31.87
N VAL A 532 -3.52 3.34 31.07
CA VAL A 532 -2.12 3.82 31.13
C VAL A 532 -1.85 4.57 32.43
N PHE A 533 -2.80 5.32 32.98
CA PHE A 533 -2.65 6.12 34.21
C PHE A 533 -3.31 5.48 35.45
N ASP A 534 -3.17 4.17 35.58
CA ASP A 534 -3.52 3.38 36.77
C ASP A 534 -5.00 3.49 37.18
N GLY A 535 -5.90 3.51 36.19
CA GLY A 535 -7.35 3.58 36.39
C GLY A 535 -7.93 4.99 36.54
N ARG A 536 -7.11 6.04 36.52
CA ARG A 536 -7.57 7.43 36.59
C ARG A 536 -8.20 7.87 35.27
N PRO A 537 -9.38 8.51 35.32
CA PRO A 537 -10.07 8.95 34.13
C PRO A 537 -9.46 10.24 33.56
N PRO A 538 -9.14 10.34 32.27
CA PRO A 538 -8.69 11.57 31.67
C PRO A 538 -9.82 12.62 31.62
N ILE A 539 -9.48 13.88 31.66
CA ILE A 539 -10.37 14.99 31.36
C ILE A 539 -10.50 15.09 29.83
N CYS A 540 -11.71 15.21 29.30
CA CYS A 540 -12.00 15.24 27.88
C CYS A 540 -12.68 16.55 27.49
N ILE A 541 -11.98 17.42 26.76
CA ILE A 541 -12.45 18.76 26.39
C ILE A 541 -12.73 18.83 24.88
N GLN A 542 -13.93 19.15 24.49
CA GLN A 542 -14.28 19.45 23.09
C GLN A 542 -13.97 20.90 22.80
N ALA A 543 -13.06 21.12 21.86
CA ALA A 543 -12.56 22.45 21.52
C ALA A 543 -13.11 23.02 20.20
N ASP A 544 -13.96 22.30 19.49
CA ASP A 544 -14.62 22.70 18.22
C ASP A 544 -13.67 23.13 17.08
N TYR A 545 -12.40 22.73 17.17
CA TYR A 545 -11.41 22.90 16.10
C TYR A 545 -11.18 21.55 15.40
N ASP A 546 -11.49 21.46 14.13
CA ASP A 546 -11.39 20.24 13.30
C ASP A 546 -11.99 18.96 13.98
N GLY A 547 -13.02 19.14 14.82
CA GLY A 547 -13.65 18.06 15.58
C GLY A 547 -12.80 17.51 16.73
N ALA A 548 -11.78 18.26 17.16
CA ALA A 548 -10.84 17.81 18.18
C ALA A 548 -11.46 17.71 19.57
N ILE A 549 -11.12 16.60 20.22
CA ILE A 549 -11.24 16.40 21.66
C ILE A 549 -9.82 16.36 22.23
N ILE A 550 -9.57 17.14 23.24
CA ILE A 550 -8.32 17.14 24.01
C ILE A 550 -8.51 16.28 25.23
N PHE A 551 -7.72 15.23 25.36
CA PHE A 551 -7.66 14.35 26.53
C PHE A 551 -6.45 14.73 27.35
N LEU A 552 -6.69 15.05 28.63
CA LEU A 552 -5.65 15.52 29.57
C LEU A 552 -5.53 14.54 30.75
N GLU A 553 -4.30 14.16 31.10
CA GLU A 553 -4.00 13.34 32.25
C GLU A 553 -2.63 13.72 32.83
N SER A 554 -2.47 13.62 34.16
CA SER A 554 -1.21 13.93 34.86
C SER A 554 -0.56 12.68 35.45
N ASN A 555 0.75 12.67 35.50
CA ASN A 555 1.47 11.66 36.25
C ASN A 555 1.35 11.82 37.78
N ASP A 556 1.12 13.07 38.24
CA ASP A 556 0.80 13.34 39.64
C ASP A 556 -0.65 12.95 39.97
N PRO A 557 -0.87 11.99 40.89
CA PRO A 557 -2.22 11.61 41.31
C PRO A 557 -3.03 12.73 41.96
N ASN A 558 -2.35 13.74 42.51
CA ASN A 558 -2.97 14.84 43.25
C ASN A 558 -3.18 16.09 42.38
N ALA A 559 -2.74 16.06 41.13
CA ALA A 559 -2.92 17.20 40.22
C ALA A 559 -4.41 17.39 39.93
N SER A 560 -4.97 18.51 40.37
CA SER A 560 -6.31 18.93 39.91
C SER A 560 -6.18 19.63 38.57
N LEU A 561 -6.25 18.86 37.49
CA LEU A 561 -6.41 19.44 36.14
C LEU A 561 -7.79 20.13 36.10
N SER A 562 -7.79 21.45 36.05
CA SER A 562 -9.02 22.23 36.20
C SER A 562 -9.76 22.32 34.87
N THR A 563 -10.97 21.80 34.80
CA THR A 563 -11.88 22.03 33.67
C THR A 563 -12.32 23.50 33.58
N ALA A 564 -12.19 24.27 34.63
CA ALA A 564 -12.56 25.69 34.66
C ALA A 564 -11.82 26.50 33.60
N LEU A 565 -10.52 26.26 33.39
CA LEU A 565 -9.73 26.94 32.35
C LEU A 565 -10.21 26.65 30.92
N ALA A 566 -10.75 25.45 30.69
CA ALA A 566 -11.35 25.09 29.42
C ALA A 566 -12.71 25.78 29.22
N MET A 567 -13.51 25.85 30.28
CA MET A 567 -14.82 26.51 30.25
C MET A 567 -14.70 28.04 30.08
N GLU A 568 -13.69 28.67 30.66
CA GLU A 568 -13.37 30.08 30.43
C GLU A 568 -13.10 30.36 28.93
N SER A 569 -12.57 29.37 28.21
CA SER A 569 -12.35 29.45 26.75
C SER A 569 -13.60 29.11 25.92
N GLY A 570 -14.74 28.84 26.56
CA GLY A 570 -15.99 28.47 25.90
C GLY A 570 -16.00 27.04 25.34
N PHE A 571 -15.15 26.16 25.84
CA PHE A 571 -15.09 24.73 25.45
C PHE A 571 -16.04 23.88 26.28
N THR A 572 -16.34 22.69 25.82
CA THR A 572 -17.33 21.79 26.47
C THR A 572 -16.62 20.58 27.07
N ASP A 573 -16.92 20.29 28.35
CA ASP A 573 -16.47 19.04 28.99
C ASP A 573 -17.29 17.84 28.47
N ARG A 574 -16.60 16.82 27.96
CA ARG A 574 -17.13 15.57 27.43
C ARG A 574 -16.74 14.35 28.27
N THR A 575 -16.11 14.55 29.41
CA THR A 575 -15.60 13.46 30.26
C THR A 575 -16.69 12.46 30.61
N ALA A 576 -17.85 12.93 31.07
CA ALA A 576 -18.96 12.07 31.41
C ALA A 576 -19.54 11.30 30.18
N ALA A 577 -19.51 11.93 29.00
CA ALA A 577 -19.98 11.28 27.78
C ALA A 577 -19.10 10.08 27.38
N PHE A 578 -17.77 10.21 27.49
CA PHE A 578 -16.84 9.13 27.17
C PHE A 578 -16.64 8.15 28.34
N ALA A 579 -16.97 8.52 29.56
CA ALA A 579 -17.05 7.60 30.71
C ALA A 579 -18.21 6.60 30.61
N ASN A 580 -19.20 6.86 29.73
CA ASN A 580 -20.40 6.04 29.61
C ASN A 580 -20.08 4.59 29.16
N PRO A 581 -20.39 3.56 29.97
CA PRO A 581 -20.12 2.16 29.65
C PRO A 581 -20.96 1.61 28.49
N ALA A 582 -22.03 2.29 28.10
CA ALA A 582 -22.83 1.93 26.92
C ALA A 582 -22.01 2.07 25.59
N LEU A 583 -20.99 2.92 25.58
CA LEU A 583 -20.05 3.04 24.48
C LEU A 583 -19.00 1.93 24.59
N GLN A 584 -19.16 0.89 23.77
CA GLN A 584 -18.22 -0.23 23.74
C GLN A 584 -17.00 0.11 22.88
N ALA A 585 -15.80 -0.11 23.42
CA ALA A 585 -14.56 -0.01 22.70
C ALA A 585 -13.52 -1.01 23.23
N SER A 586 -12.75 -1.60 22.32
CA SER A 586 -11.61 -2.45 22.66
C SER A 586 -10.33 -1.62 22.65
N LEU A 587 -9.43 -1.85 23.60
CA LEU A 587 -8.15 -1.16 23.66
C LEU A 587 -7.28 -1.50 22.46
N SER A 588 -6.59 -0.51 21.89
CA SER A 588 -5.52 -0.77 20.94
C SER A 588 -4.26 -1.19 21.67
N THR A 589 -3.66 -2.27 21.23
CA THR A 589 -2.40 -2.82 21.74
C THR A 589 -1.45 -3.06 20.59
N ASP A 590 -0.18 -3.33 20.87
CA ASP A 590 0.80 -3.68 19.83
C ASP A 590 0.43 -4.94 19.06
N ASP A 591 -0.28 -5.85 19.70
CA ASP A 591 -0.83 -7.02 19.04
C ASP A 591 -2.08 -6.72 18.21
N TRP A 592 -2.84 -5.70 18.60
CA TRP A 592 -4.05 -5.27 17.91
C TRP A 592 -4.08 -3.74 17.71
N PRO A 593 -3.24 -3.18 16.82
CA PRO A 593 -3.06 -1.74 16.64
C PRO A 593 -4.14 -1.11 15.72
N PHE A 594 -5.33 -1.68 15.66
CA PHE A 594 -6.44 -1.18 14.86
C PHE A 594 -7.17 -0.07 15.62
N PHE A 595 -6.49 1.06 15.78
CA PHE A 595 -6.95 2.19 16.58
C PHE A 595 -8.31 2.73 16.10
N TYR A 596 -8.51 2.84 14.78
CA TYR A 596 -9.75 3.35 14.18
C TYR A 596 -10.93 2.36 14.23
N MET A 597 -10.70 1.12 14.62
CA MET A 597 -11.74 0.12 14.82
C MET A 597 -12.14 0.07 16.29
N PRO A 598 -13.42 0.26 16.69
CA PRO A 598 -13.79 0.25 18.11
C PRO A 598 -13.71 -1.13 18.74
N ARG A 599 -13.91 -2.17 17.96
CA ARG A 599 -13.89 -3.57 18.42
C ARG A 599 -13.35 -4.51 17.36
N ARG A 600 -13.03 -5.72 17.75
CA ARG A 600 -12.53 -6.78 16.87
C ARG A 600 -13.64 -7.33 16.00
N VAL A 601 -13.72 -6.86 14.76
CA VAL A 601 -14.70 -7.30 13.75
C VAL A 601 -14.04 -7.35 12.37
N TYR A 602 -14.63 -8.12 11.48
CA TYR A 602 -14.29 -8.03 10.06
C TYR A 602 -15.18 -6.96 9.41
N PRO A 603 -14.63 -5.87 8.90
CA PRO A 603 -15.41 -4.90 8.12
C PRO A 603 -16.02 -5.58 6.89
N VAL A 604 -17.28 -5.28 6.60
CA VAL A 604 -18.00 -5.88 5.47
C VAL A 604 -17.32 -5.55 4.14
N SER A 605 -16.74 -4.36 4.02
CA SER A 605 -15.96 -3.91 2.88
C SER A 605 -14.79 -4.84 2.56
N TYR A 606 -14.06 -5.31 3.57
CA TYR A 606 -12.96 -6.26 3.39
C TYR A 606 -13.46 -7.64 2.94
N LEU A 607 -14.58 -8.12 3.48
CA LEU A 607 -15.16 -9.40 3.06
C LEU A 607 -15.58 -9.35 1.59
N ILE A 608 -16.20 -8.25 1.15
CA ILE A 608 -16.58 -8.04 -0.26
C ILE A 608 -15.32 -7.99 -1.14
N MET A 609 -14.27 -7.30 -0.70
CA MET A 609 -13.01 -7.21 -1.45
C MET A 609 -12.34 -8.58 -1.58
N VAL A 610 -12.29 -9.39 -0.52
CA VAL A 610 -11.78 -10.76 -0.57
C VAL A 610 -12.57 -11.59 -1.58
N LEU A 611 -13.91 -11.54 -1.52
CA LEU A 611 -14.77 -12.24 -2.47
C LEU A 611 -14.52 -11.76 -3.91
N GLN A 612 -14.36 -10.46 -4.11
CA GLN A 612 -14.06 -9.86 -5.41
C GLN A 612 -12.72 -10.38 -5.97
N ILE A 613 -11.65 -10.41 -5.16
CA ILE A 613 -10.35 -10.95 -5.59
C ILE A 613 -10.46 -12.43 -5.94
N LEU A 614 -11.19 -13.22 -5.17
CA LEU A 614 -11.41 -14.64 -5.46
C LEU A 614 -12.17 -14.85 -6.77
N ILE A 615 -13.23 -14.06 -7.03
CA ILE A 615 -13.96 -14.10 -8.30
C ILE A 615 -13.03 -13.73 -9.47
N LEU A 616 -12.23 -12.67 -9.32
CA LEU A 616 -11.28 -12.27 -10.35
C LEU A 616 -10.21 -13.35 -10.59
N ALA A 617 -9.69 -13.96 -9.55
CA ALA A 617 -8.72 -15.06 -9.66
C ALA A 617 -9.32 -16.26 -10.43
N LEU A 618 -10.60 -16.61 -10.18
CA LEU A 618 -11.30 -17.66 -10.92
C LEU A 618 -11.50 -17.28 -12.40
N ILE A 619 -11.89 -16.04 -12.68
CA ILE A 619 -12.05 -15.54 -14.07
C ILE A 619 -10.72 -15.60 -14.80
N PHE A 620 -9.64 -15.11 -14.19
CA PHE A 620 -8.31 -15.17 -14.80
C PHE A 620 -7.81 -16.60 -14.98
N GLY A 621 -7.94 -17.45 -13.98
CA GLY A 621 -7.58 -18.87 -14.05
C GLY A 621 -8.28 -19.55 -15.22
N ARG A 622 -9.60 -19.37 -15.34
CA ARG A 622 -10.38 -19.99 -16.41
C ARG A 622 -10.05 -19.47 -17.83
N ASN A 623 -9.70 -18.19 -17.96
CA ASN A 623 -9.45 -17.59 -19.28
C ASN A 623 -8.02 -17.73 -19.77
N PHE A 624 -7.05 -17.90 -18.87
CA PHE A 624 -5.63 -17.90 -19.19
C PHE A 624 -4.91 -19.22 -18.87
N LEU A 625 -5.44 -20.06 -17.99
CA LEU A 625 -4.83 -21.34 -17.66
C LEU A 625 -5.54 -22.46 -18.42
N ASP A 626 -4.84 -23.09 -19.36
CA ASP A 626 -5.36 -24.24 -20.14
C ASP A 626 -5.35 -25.53 -19.31
N GLU A 627 -4.54 -25.62 -18.27
CA GLU A 627 -4.43 -26.77 -17.38
C GLU A 627 -4.61 -26.37 -15.93
N THR A 628 -5.24 -27.25 -15.14
CA THR A 628 -5.30 -27.11 -13.69
C THR A 628 -3.89 -27.14 -13.08
N PRO A 629 -3.61 -26.35 -12.02
CA PRO A 629 -2.34 -26.41 -11.32
C PRO A 629 -2.02 -27.86 -10.92
N LYS A 630 -0.82 -28.32 -11.23
CA LYS A 630 -0.41 -29.68 -10.86
C LYS A 630 -0.36 -29.81 -9.34
N PHE A 631 -0.86 -30.93 -8.84
CA PHE A 631 -0.86 -31.20 -7.41
C PHE A 631 0.57 -31.22 -6.83
N SER A 632 1.57 -31.56 -7.66
CA SER A 632 3.00 -31.48 -7.35
C SER A 632 3.47 -30.08 -6.95
N HIS A 633 2.83 -29.01 -7.39
CA HIS A 633 3.20 -27.63 -7.06
C HIS A 633 2.52 -27.10 -5.79
N LEU A 634 1.62 -27.85 -5.14
CA LEU A 634 0.85 -27.40 -3.98
C LEU A 634 1.73 -26.96 -2.80
N SER A 635 2.90 -27.58 -2.65
CA SER A 635 3.89 -27.17 -1.65
C SER A 635 4.36 -25.72 -1.86
N PHE A 636 4.60 -25.29 -3.12
CA PHE A 636 5.00 -23.92 -3.44
C PHE A 636 3.90 -22.91 -3.16
N PHE A 637 2.63 -23.30 -3.30
CA PHE A 637 1.50 -22.48 -2.89
C PHE A 637 1.54 -22.14 -1.40
N PHE A 638 1.69 -23.17 -0.56
CA PHE A 638 1.74 -22.95 0.88
C PHE A 638 3.03 -22.26 1.33
N LEU A 639 4.16 -22.47 0.64
CA LEU A 639 5.40 -21.73 0.89
C LEU A 639 5.21 -20.24 0.60
N GLY A 640 4.55 -19.87 -0.49
CA GLY A 640 4.25 -18.47 -0.84
C GLY A 640 3.33 -17.82 0.18
N ALA A 641 2.28 -18.53 0.62
CA ALA A 641 1.37 -18.02 1.63
C ALA A 641 2.08 -17.79 2.97
N GLY A 642 2.86 -18.78 3.44
CA GLY A 642 3.62 -18.67 4.67
C GLY A 642 4.68 -17.57 4.64
N PHE A 643 5.37 -17.41 3.49
CA PHE A 643 6.38 -16.37 3.30
C PHE A 643 5.77 -14.98 3.45
N MET A 644 4.65 -14.71 2.77
CA MET A 644 3.95 -13.43 2.82
C MET A 644 3.53 -13.06 4.26
N LEU A 645 2.98 -14.03 5.01
CA LEU A 645 2.58 -13.82 6.40
C LEU A 645 3.75 -13.46 7.33
N ILE A 646 4.91 -14.09 7.13
CA ILE A 646 6.10 -13.80 7.94
C ILE A 646 6.76 -12.49 7.52
N GLU A 647 6.75 -12.15 6.24
CA GLU A 647 7.23 -10.86 5.75
C GLU A 647 6.46 -9.71 6.38
N THR A 648 5.12 -9.75 6.35
CA THR A 648 4.26 -8.75 6.98
C THR A 648 4.49 -8.65 8.48
N LYS A 649 4.61 -9.80 9.15
CA LYS A 649 4.90 -9.82 10.59
C LYS A 649 6.29 -9.25 10.89
N GLY A 650 7.29 -9.57 10.08
CA GLY A 650 8.64 -9.04 10.18
C GLY A 650 8.68 -7.51 10.05
N ILE A 651 7.99 -6.97 9.04
CA ILE A 651 7.87 -5.51 8.85
C ILE A 651 7.26 -4.86 10.09
N THR A 652 6.19 -5.43 10.63
CA THR A 652 5.50 -4.90 11.81
C THR A 652 6.40 -4.89 13.05
N GLU A 653 7.06 -5.99 13.37
CA GLU A 653 7.90 -6.12 14.56
C GLU A 653 9.18 -5.28 14.48
N ILE A 654 9.81 -5.24 13.30
CA ILE A 654 11.00 -4.41 13.10
C ILE A 654 10.61 -2.93 13.12
N GLY A 655 9.46 -2.58 12.56
CA GLY A 655 8.89 -1.24 12.67
C GLY A 655 8.64 -0.82 14.12
N LEU A 656 8.13 -1.71 14.96
CA LEU A 656 7.99 -1.47 16.39
C LEU A 656 9.35 -1.27 17.10
N THR A 657 10.42 -1.89 16.61
CA THR A 657 11.75 -1.82 17.24
C THR A 657 12.53 -0.57 16.83
N PHE A 658 12.49 -0.19 15.55
CA PHE A 658 13.29 0.89 14.98
C PHE A 658 12.48 2.16 14.64
N GLY A 659 11.16 2.08 14.69
CA GLY A 659 10.23 3.09 14.20
C GLY A 659 9.68 2.75 12.81
N ASN A 660 8.48 3.23 12.56
CA ASN A 660 7.75 2.96 11.34
C ASN A 660 8.09 3.97 10.23
N THR A 661 9.38 4.24 10.05
CA THR A 661 9.84 5.16 9.01
C THR A 661 9.94 4.44 7.65
N TRP A 662 9.81 5.19 6.56
CA TRP A 662 9.93 4.66 5.20
C TRP A 662 11.30 3.98 4.95
N GLN A 663 12.38 4.50 5.58
CA GLN A 663 13.70 3.89 5.51
C GLN A 663 13.70 2.49 6.12
N VAL A 664 13.13 2.35 7.31
CA VAL A 664 13.05 1.07 8.02
C VAL A 664 12.26 0.06 7.20
N ILE A 665 11.12 0.44 6.65
CA ILE A 665 10.30 -0.44 5.80
C ILE A 665 11.09 -0.91 4.57
N GLY A 666 11.75 0.02 3.88
CA GLY A 666 12.56 -0.31 2.71
C GLY A 666 13.76 -1.22 3.04
N VAL A 667 14.45 -0.95 4.15
CA VAL A 667 15.55 -1.82 4.63
C VAL A 667 15.05 -3.20 5.00
N VAL A 668 13.85 -3.33 5.59
CA VAL A 668 13.27 -4.65 5.91
C VAL A 668 12.97 -5.43 4.63
N ILE A 669 12.36 -4.82 3.62
CA ILE A 669 12.10 -5.50 2.34
C ILE A 669 13.42 -5.94 1.69
N ALA A 670 14.46 -5.10 1.71
CA ALA A 670 15.79 -5.47 1.25
C ALA A 670 16.37 -6.65 2.05
N ALA A 671 16.25 -6.62 3.37
CA ALA A 671 16.73 -7.70 4.25
C ALA A 671 16.03 -9.02 3.98
N VAL A 672 14.73 -9.02 3.72
CA VAL A 672 13.95 -10.21 3.33
C VAL A 672 14.53 -10.85 2.07
N LEU A 673 14.79 -10.05 1.02
CA LEU A 673 15.39 -10.53 -0.22
C LEU A 673 16.83 -11.05 -0.01
N ILE A 674 17.61 -10.40 0.84
CA ILE A 674 18.97 -10.82 1.19
C ILE A 674 18.93 -12.15 1.95
N MET A 675 18.02 -12.33 2.91
CA MET A 675 17.87 -13.59 3.64
C MET A 675 17.44 -14.74 2.72
N ALA A 676 16.50 -14.50 1.80
CA ALA A 676 16.10 -15.48 0.80
C ALA A 676 17.28 -15.84 -0.15
N PHE A 677 18.07 -14.85 -0.54
CA PHE A 677 19.27 -15.07 -1.36
C PHE A 677 20.32 -15.90 -0.64
N PHE A 678 20.62 -15.59 0.62
CA PHE A 678 21.55 -16.40 1.41
C PHE A 678 21.03 -17.81 1.64
N GLY A 679 19.72 -17.99 1.83
CA GLY A 679 19.08 -19.31 1.86
C GLY A 679 19.32 -20.10 0.58
N ASN A 680 19.16 -19.45 -0.58
CA ASN A 680 19.44 -20.05 -1.89
C ASN A 680 20.93 -20.44 -2.05
N CYS A 681 21.84 -19.55 -1.62
CA CYS A 681 23.29 -19.84 -1.61
C CYS A 681 23.64 -21.02 -0.70
N ALA A 682 23.05 -21.08 0.49
CA ALA A 682 23.27 -22.18 1.42
C ALA A 682 22.88 -23.53 0.82
N VAL A 683 21.79 -23.63 0.08
CA VAL A 683 21.38 -24.86 -0.62
C VAL A 683 22.41 -25.25 -1.66
N SER A 684 22.94 -24.30 -2.42
CA SER A 684 23.96 -24.53 -3.44
C SER A 684 25.31 -25.00 -2.83
N TRP A 685 25.77 -24.35 -1.75
CA TRP A 685 27.07 -24.63 -1.12
C TRP A 685 27.07 -25.89 -0.30
N LEU A 686 26.00 -26.11 0.50
CA LEU A 686 25.89 -27.27 1.40
C LEU A 686 25.26 -28.51 0.73
N ASN A 687 24.86 -28.37 -0.56
CA ASN A 687 24.18 -29.41 -1.32
C ASN A 687 23.00 -30.05 -0.55
N ILE A 688 22.15 -29.19 0.01
CA ILE A 688 20.99 -29.61 0.82
C ILE A 688 19.94 -30.23 -0.08
N ARG A 689 19.76 -31.56 0.03
CA ARG A 689 18.80 -32.32 -0.78
C ARG A 689 17.56 -32.78 -0.01
N ARG A 690 17.61 -32.80 1.32
CA ARG A 690 16.49 -33.22 2.16
C ARG A 690 15.86 -32.05 2.86
N PRO A 691 14.54 -31.79 2.68
CA PRO A 691 13.92 -30.60 3.26
C PRO A 691 13.57 -30.71 4.75
N LEU A 692 13.65 -31.91 5.37
CA LEU A 692 13.21 -32.13 6.75
C LEU A 692 13.93 -31.22 7.75
N ALA A 693 15.28 -31.22 7.72
CA ALA A 693 16.05 -30.39 8.66
C ALA A 693 15.78 -28.88 8.49
N PRO A 694 15.76 -28.33 7.27
CA PRO A 694 15.32 -26.94 7.06
C PRO A 694 13.91 -26.62 7.59
N TYR A 695 12.94 -27.54 7.44
CA TYR A 695 11.60 -27.32 8.01
C TYR A 695 11.61 -27.32 9.54
N MET A 696 12.36 -28.22 10.18
CA MET A 696 12.48 -28.22 11.63
C MET A 696 13.10 -26.93 12.17
N LEU A 697 14.13 -26.41 11.49
CA LEU A 697 14.77 -25.15 11.84
C LEU A 697 13.85 -23.97 11.60
N LEU A 698 13.05 -24.01 10.54
CA LEU A 698 12.03 -23.00 10.26
C LEU A 698 10.98 -22.93 11.36
N TRP A 699 10.42 -24.07 11.78
CA TRP A 699 9.44 -24.10 12.87
C TRP A 699 10.04 -23.69 14.20
N ALA A 700 11.27 -24.07 14.49
CA ALA A 700 11.99 -23.59 15.68
C ALA A 700 12.17 -22.07 15.65
N ALA A 701 12.57 -21.50 14.50
CA ALA A 701 12.72 -20.07 14.33
C ALA A 701 11.37 -19.31 14.46
N LEU A 702 10.28 -19.88 13.94
CA LEU A 702 8.94 -19.31 14.10
C LEU A 702 8.48 -19.32 15.56
N ALA A 703 8.71 -20.43 16.28
CA ALA A 703 8.39 -20.52 17.69
C ALA A 703 9.19 -19.52 18.52
N ILE A 704 10.50 -19.40 18.28
CA ILE A 704 11.36 -18.43 18.96
C ILE A 704 10.89 -17.01 18.64
N GLY A 705 10.61 -16.70 17.38
CA GLY A 705 10.08 -15.40 16.95
C GLY A 705 8.77 -15.03 17.65
N TYR A 706 7.86 -15.99 17.78
CA TYR A 706 6.59 -15.80 18.50
C TYR A 706 6.81 -15.43 19.97
N PHE A 707 7.70 -16.18 20.68
CA PHE A 707 7.99 -15.88 22.09
C PHE A 707 8.69 -14.53 22.28
N ILE A 708 9.61 -14.17 21.40
CA ILE A 708 10.32 -12.88 21.45
C ILE A 708 9.37 -11.72 21.16
N ALA A 709 8.50 -11.82 20.14
CA ALA A 709 7.47 -10.85 19.88
C ALA A 709 6.51 -10.66 21.09
N ARG A 710 6.28 -11.73 21.86
CA ARG A 710 5.48 -11.66 23.09
C ARG A 710 6.20 -10.98 24.26
N SER A 711 7.53 -11.13 24.34
CA SER A 711 8.35 -10.53 25.42
C SER A 711 8.75 -9.08 25.17
N GLY A 712 8.47 -8.50 24.01
CA GLY A 712 8.87 -7.15 23.65
C GLY A 712 10.30 -6.99 23.12
N GLY A 713 10.95 -8.09 22.69
CA GLY A 713 12.31 -8.10 22.15
C GLY A 713 13.41 -8.17 23.22
N PHE A 714 14.67 -7.98 22.79
CA PHE A 714 15.87 -8.06 23.66
C PHE A 714 16.27 -6.72 24.29
N GLY A 715 15.38 -5.74 24.30
CA GLY A 715 15.62 -4.43 24.90
C GLY A 715 16.00 -3.34 23.90
N SER A 716 16.11 -2.10 24.41
CA SER A 716 16.30 -0.88 23.61
C SER A 716 17.76 -0.58 23.26
N THR A 717 18.73 -1.36 23.78
CA THR A 717 20.14 -1.18 23.46
C THR A 717 20.41 -1.46 21.97
N PRO A 718 21.43 -0.85 21.33
CA PRO A 718 21.75 -1.13 19.91
C PRO A 718 21.98 -2.62 19.64
N LEU A 719 22.64 -3.33 20.57
CA LEU A 719 22.85 -4.78 20.45
C LEU A 719 21.56 -5.56 20.56
N GLY A 720 20.72 -5.27 21.54
CA GLY A 720 19.41 -5.94 21.71
C GLY A 720 18.46 -5.73 20.52
N ARG A 721 18.53 -4.55 19.90
CA ARG A 721 17.79 -4.29 18.66
C ARG A 721 18.30 -5.13 17.50
N LEU A 722 19.64 -5.24 17.33
CA LEU A 722 20.23 -6.06 16.27
C LEU A 722 19.87 -7.55 16.48
N GLU A 723 19.97 -8.04 17.72
CA GLU A 723 19.55 -9.40 18.07
C GLU A 723 18.07 -9.66 17.75
N THR A 724 17.21 -8.70 18.07
CA THR A 724 15.77 -8.77 17.74
C THR A 724 15.56 -8.90 16.24
N VAL A 725 16.24 -8.09 15.42
CA VAL A 725 16.13 -8.17 13.94
C VAL A 725 16.60 -9.52 13.42
N ILE A 726 17.76 -9.97 13.86
CA ILE A 726 18.32 -11.26 13.40
C ILE A 726 17.34 -12.41 13.70
N VAL A 727 16.79 -12.46 14.90
CA VAL A 727 15.87 -13.51 15.28
C VAL A 727 14.53 -13.41 14.54
N LEU A 728 14.00 -12.21 14.36
CA LEU A 728 12.73 -12.03 13.65
C LEU A 728 12.83 -12.28 12.14
N THR A 729 14.01 -12.09 11.53
CA THR A 729 14.23 -12.38 10.10
C THR A 729 14.74 -13.80 9.84
N CYS A 730 15.19 -14.51 10.85
CA CYS A 730 15.70 -15.88 10.74
C CYS A 730 14.70 -16.87 10.08
N PRO A 731 13.38 -16.81 10.34
CA PRO A 731 12.40 -17.63 9.63
C PRO A 731 12.45 -17.46 8.10
N LEU A 732 12.72 -16.25 7.60
CA LEU A 732 12.80 -15.97 6.17
C LEU A 732 14.02 -16.64 5.51
N PHE A 733 15.14 -16.69 6.22
CA PHE A 733 16.33 -17.43 5.77
C PHE A 733 16.04 -18.93 5.63
N PHE A 734 15.44 -19.56 6.65
CA PHE A 734 15.09 -20.98 6.58
C PHE A 734 13.99 -21.27 5.57
N SER A 735 13.01 -20.37 5.41
CA SER A 735 12.00 -20.46 4.36
C SER A 735 12.65 -20.42 2.97
N GLY A 736 13.64 -19.55 2.77
CA GLY A 736 14.46 -19.49 1.54
C GLY A 736 15.21 -20.80 1.28
N ILE A 737 15.77 -21.44 2.30
CA ILE A 737 16.42 -22.77 2.17
C ILE A 737 15.39 -23.84 1.78
N VAL A 738 14.22 -23.88 2.43
CA VAL A 738 13.15 -24.83 2.11
C VAL A 738 12.69 -24.66 0.66
N PHE A 739 12.41 -23.42 0.23
CA PHE A 739 12.00 -23.11 -1.13
C PHE A 739 13.05 -23.55 -2.16
N SER A 740 14.30 -23.16 -1.96
CA SER A 740 15.40 -23.46 -2.87
C SER A 740 15.68 -24.97 -2.93
N THR A 741 15.56 -25.69 -1.80
CA THR A 741 15.72 -27.16 -1.77
C THR A 741 14.63 -27.87 -2.58
N GLN A 742 13.38 -27.39 -2.51
CA GLN A 742 12.29 -27.96 -3.32
C GLN A 742 12.42 -27.59 -4.79
N LEU A 743 12.89 -26.36 -5.07
CA LEU A 743 13.09 -25.89 -6.43
C LEU A 743 14.07 -26.79 -7.22
N THR A 744 15.04 -27.44 -6.54
CA THR A 744 15.97 -28.37 -7.22
C THR A 744 15.34 -29.67 -7.67
N ALA A 745 14.28 -30.13 -7.00
CA ALA A 745 13.70 -31.45 -7.19
C ALA A 745 12.78 -31.51 -8.43
N GLU A 746 12.07 -30.43 -8.78
CA GLU A 746 11.02 -30.46 -9.81
C GLU A 746 11.37 -29.80 -11.15
N GLY A 747 10.51 -29.99 -12.17
CA GLY A 747 10.85 -29.71 -13.57
C GLY A 747 10.83 -28.28 -14.04
N ASN A 748 9.80 -27.46 -13.74
CA ASN A 748 9.53 -26.17 -14.37
C ASN A 748 9.57 -25.02 -13.36
N ILE A 749 10.62 -24.15 -13.42
CA ILE A 749 10.78 -23.03 -12.48
C ILE A 749 9.66 -21.99 -12.60
N SER A 750 9.20 -21.67 -13.79
CA SER A 750 8.17 -20.66 -14.00
C SER A 750 6.82 -21.11 -13.43
N GLY A 751 6.44 -22.40 -13.57
CA GLY A 751 5.23 -22.95 -12.95
C GLY A 751 5.27 -22.96 -11.43
N MET A 752 6.43 -23.23 -10.84
CA MET A 752 6.62 -23.18 -9.39
C MET A 752 6.52 -21.73 -8.85
N MET A 753 7.15 -20.77 -9.56
CA MET A 753 7.05 -19.35 -9.23
C MET A 753 5.61 -18.85 -9.35
N ALA A 754 4.89 -19.24 -10.38
CA ALA A 754 3.46 -18.92 -10.55
C ALA A 754 2.62 -19.41 -9.37
N THR A 755 2.81 -20.66 -8.97
CA THR A 755 2.07 -21.28 -7.86
C THR A 755 2.44 -20.62 -6.53
N ASN A 756 3.71 -20.24 -6.35
CA ASN A 756 4.19 -19.52 -5.18
C ASN A 756 3.55 -18.13 -5.08
N LEU A 757 3.46 -17.38 -6.18
CA LEU A 757 2.79 -16.07 -6.20
C LEU A 757 1.27 -16.20 -5.96
N LEU A 758 0.63 -17.26 -6.45
CA LEU A 758 -0.76 -17.53 -6.11
C LEU A 758 -0.93 -17.79 -4.61
N GLY A 759 0.02 -18.50 -4.00
CA GLY A 759 0.12 -18.68 -2.56
C GLY A 759 0.31 -17.34 -1.82
N ALA A 760 1.18 -16.48 -2.32
CA ALA A 760 1.40 -15.14 -1.75
C ALA A 760 0.13 -14.29 -1.79
N ILE A 761 -0.69 -14.39 -2.85
CA ILE A 761 -2.03 -13.74 -2.90
C ILE A 761 -2.91 -14.27 -1.76
N CYS A 762 -2.95 -15.60 -1.56
CA CYS A 762 -3.71 -16.19 -0.46
C CYS A 762 -3.17 -15.73 0.91
N GLY A 763 -1.85 -15.67 1.09
CA GLY A 763 -1.20 -15.11 2.27
C GLY A 763 -1.62 -13.68 2.54
N GLY A 764 -1.61 -12.82 1.52
CA GLY A 764 -2.05 -11.43 1.61
C GLY A 764 -3.53 -11.28 1.96
N LEU A 765 -4.39 -12.21 1.54
CA LEU A 765 -5.79 -12.25 2.01
C LEU A 765 -5.89 -12.72 3.47
N LEU A 766 -5.03 -13.64 3.89
CA LEU A 766 -4.98 -14.08 5.29
C LEU A 766 -4.47 -12.99 6.24
N GLU A 767 -3.74 -12.00 5.77
CA GLU A 767 -3.28 -10.83 6.54
C GLU A 767 -4.42 -9.94 7.07
N TYR A 768 -5.66 -10.11 6.62
CA TYR A 768 -6.80 -9.40 7.21
C TYR A 768 -7.30 -10.02 8.53
N ASN A 769 -6.88 -11.24 8.86
CA ASN A 769 -7.29 -11.91 10.10
C ASN A 769 -6.78 -11.23 11.39
N PRO A 770 -5.63 -10.53 11.44
CA PRO A 770 -5.24 -9.70 12.57
C PRO A 770 -6.29 -8.69 13.04
N MET A 771 -7.19 -8.22 12.16
CA MET A 771 -8.31 -7.35 12.55
C MET A 771 -9.19 -7.98 13.64
N TYR A 772 -9.25 -9.32 13.68
CA TYR A 772 -10.02 -10.06 14.69
C TYR A 772 -9.12 -10.70 15.73
N PHE A 773 -8.06 -11.42 15.32
CA PHE A 773 -7.21 -12.24 16.20
C PHE A 773 -5.99 -11.50 16.77
N GLY A 774 -5.55 -10.40 16.15
CA GLY A 774 -4.29 -9.73 16.43
C GLY A 774 -3.12 -10.24 15.58
N PHE A 775 -2.01 -9.49 15.58
CA PHE A 775 -0.86 -9.76 14.70
C PHE A 775 -0.05 -11.01 15.08
N ARG A 776 -0.11 -11.45 16.34
CA ARG A 776 0.56 -12.71 16.76
C ARG A 776 -0.03 -13.93 16.07
N TRP A 777 -1.29 -13.86 15.65
CA TRP A 777 -1.95 -14.93 14.88
C TRP A 777 -1.21 -15.24 13.57
N LEU A 778 -0.51 -14.27 12.97
CA LEU A 778 0.25 -14.48 11.72
C LEU A 778 1.34 -15.54 11.87
N TYR A 779 2.00 -15.64 13.03
CA TYR A 779 2.96 -16.72 13.27
C TYR A 779 2.31 -18.10 13.26
N LEU A 780 1.12 -18.23 13.85
CA LEU A 780 0.37 -19.49 13.87
C LEU A 780 -0.09 -19.87 12.47
N ALA A 781 -0.66 -18.90 11.75
CA ALA A 781 -1.09 -19.12 10.36
C ALA A 781 0.06 -19.50 9.44
N ALA A 782 1.20 -18.82 9.54
CA ALA A 782 2.41 -19.17 8.80
C ALA A 782 2.91 -20.58 9.15
N THR A 783 2.92 -20.94 10.44
CA THR A 783 3.30 -22.29 10.88
C THR A 783 2.41 -23.35 10.26
N VAL A 784 1.09 -23.12 10.18
CA VAL A 784 0.15 -24.03 9.51
C VAL A 784 0.42 -24.09 8.01
N CYS A 785 0.67 -22.95 7.34
CA CYS A 785 1.03 -22.93 5.92
C CYS A 785 2.30 -23.77 5.66
N TYR A 786 3.35 -23.60 6.45
CA TYR A 786 4.57 -24.39 6.30
C TYR A 786 4.39 -25.87 6.63
N LEU A 787 3.48 -26.20 7.58
CA LEU A 787 3.12 -27.60 7.85
C LEU A 787 2.40 -28.22 6.62
N LEU A 788 1.45 -27.50 6.04
CA LEU A 788 0.77 -27.96 4.83
C LEU A 788 1.74 -28.09 3.64
N ALA A 789 2.69 -27.17 3.51
CA ALA A 789 3.76 -27.28 2.52
C ALA A 789 4.59 -28.55 2.70
N PHE A 790 4.98 -28.86 3.94
CA PHE A 790 5.72 -30.07 4.26
C PHE A 790 4.94 -31.35 3.95
N LEU A 791 3.67 -31.41 4.40
CA LEU A 791 2.80 -32.56 4.17
C LEU A 791 2.56 -32.80 2.67
N SER A 792 2.34 -31.74 1.90
CA SER A 792 2.18 -31.82 0.43
C SER A 792 3.43 -32.36 -0.23
N ASN A 793 4.62 -31.99 0.24
CA ASN A 793 5.89 -32.51 -0.30
C ASN A 793 6.08 -34.00 0.02
N LEU A 794 5.70 -34.45 1.22
CA LEU A 794 5.77 -35.87 1.59
C LEU A 794 4.87 -36.77 0.73
N THR A 795 3.65 -36.27 0.44
CA THR A 795 2.68 -37.03 -0.37
C THR A 795 3.21 -37.25 -1.79
N ILE A 796 3.81 -36.21 -2.38
CA ILE A 796 4.38 -36.28 -3.74
C ILE A 796 5.51 -37.32 -3.80
N ARG A 797 6.44 -37.26 -2.86
CA ARG A 797 7.58 -38.21 -2.79
C ARG A 797 7.13 -39.65 -2.62
N ARG A 798 6.04 -39.91 -1.91
CA ARG A 798 5.47 -41.28 -1.79
C ARG A 798 4.91 -41.75 -3.11
N GLN A 799 4.18 -40.92 -3.85
CA GLN A 799 3.62 -41.26 -5.15
C GLN A 799 4.71 -41.57 -6.19
N GLU A 800 5.83 -40.82 -6.18
CA GLU A 800 6.99 -41.12 -7.04
C GLU A 800 7.69 -42.45 -6.69
N THR A 801 7.69 -42.83 -5.41
CA THR A 801 8.31 -44.10 -4.97
C THR A 801 7.39 -45.29 -5.23
N GLU A 802 6.08 -45.09 -5.30
CA GLU A 802 5.07 -46.14 -5.53
C GLU A 802 4.77 -46.37 -7.03
N GLN A 803 5.23 -45.53 -7.97
CA GLN A 803 5.24 -45.78 -9.39
C GLN A 803 6.61 -46.38 -9.78
N PRO A 804 6.77 -47.71 -9.83
CA PRO A 804 7.99 -48.29 -10.37
C PRO A 804 8.07 -47.99 -11.87
N ASP A 805 9.28 -47.66 -12.32
CA ASP A 805 9.67 -47.48 -13.72
C ASP A 805 8.97 -48.49 -14.63
N THR A 806 7.89 -48.07 -15.27
CA THR A 806 7.43 -48.66 -16.53
C THR A 806 8.28 -48.04 -17.63
N ALA A 807 9.57 -48.30 -17.58
CA ALA A 807 10.41 -48.12 -18.77
C ALA A 807 9.86 -49.09 -19.84
N PRO A 808 9.51 -48.62 -21.05
CA PRO A 808 9.17 -49.55 -22.13
C PRO A 808 10.38 -50.41 -22.37
N ALA A 809 10.18 -51.76 -22.28
CA ALA A 809 11.19 -52.75 -22.64
C ALA A 809 11.73 -52.41 -24.05
N PRO A 810 13.05 -52.46 -24.28
CA PRO A 810 13.61 -52.27 -25.60
C PRO A 810 13.01 -53.33 -26.53
N SER A 811 12.26 -52.88 -27.51
CA SER A 811 11.68 -53.75 -28.55
C SER A 811 12.83 -54.51 -29.22
N ALA A 812 12.88 -55.82 -28.92
CA ALA A 812 13.68 -56.76 -29.69
C ALA A 812 13.14 -56.91 -31.11
N GLN A 813 13.55 -56.00 -31.99
CA GLN A 813 13.40 -56.12 -33.43
C GLN A 813 14.59 -55.52 -34.15
N ALA A 814 15.63 -56.35 -34.26
CA ALA A 814 16.56 -56.29 -35.41
C ALA A 814 17.56 -57.47 -35.31
N ALA A 815 17.06 -58.71 -35.53
CA ALA A 815 17.92 -59.80 -35.93
C ALA A 815 17.22 -60.60 -36.99
N GLY A 816 17.60 -60.35 -38.22
CA GLY A 816 17.15 -61.20 -39.30
C GLY A 816 16.98 -60.49 -40.67
N ALA A 817 18.06 -60.38 -41.44
CA ALA A 817 18.10 -60.52 -42.86
C ALA A 817 19.51 -60.23 -43.39
N GLY A 818 20.38 -61.17 -43.29
CA GLY A 818 21.51 -61.25 -44.23
C GLY A 818 21.06 -61.95 -45.50
N ASP A 819 21.76 -61.68 -46.57
CA ASP A 819 21.77 -62.33 -47.91
C ASP A 819 20.61 -62.12 -48.89
N ARG A 820 20.79 -61.15 -49.78
CA ARG A 820 21.10 -61.36 -51.25
C ARG A 820 21.24 -60.01 -51.90
#